data_459f283e616752427880dcc9d6543aa0
#
_entry.id   459f283e616752427880dcc9d6543aa0
#
_cell.length_a   1.000
_cell.length_b   1.000
_cell.length_c   1.000
_cell.angle_alpha   90.00
_cell.angle_beta   90.00
_cell.angle_gamma   90.00
#
_symmetry.space_group_name_H-M   'P 1'
#
loop_
_entity.id
_entity.type
_entity.pdbx_description
1 polymer ?
#
loop_
_entity_poly.entity_id
_entity_poly.type
_entity_poly.pdbx_seq_one_letter_code
_entity_poly.pdbx_strand_id
1 'polypeptide(L)'
;MDGSMIYINVPTTEGDRREKVYSIADFPYNKFAYVKTSVKHGKNPVIYLELSAAFDIETTNIHNDERPWAFMYQWQFCAGEDVCFGRRWEEFREFLTRLRSACWLAENRRIVIWVHNLPFEFQFFRRFFDIESGFYKDDRKPLKCVIDGFEFRDSYALSNMSLSKFCQNTAGVTHYKLIDTYDYKKIRTPGTPLTEEEMAYCYNDVRGLCECITEYRRHDNLANMPMTSTGFVRRDFRAAMNCNRRNREIFLNTRLSAELYQMLKKAFRGGDTHANIYWVGELAEDIHSFDISSSYPFQMMVRKYPMYKWFRISRERFREYLAGGEFALLIHVVFQGVKYTGTCGNPYISISKCIHKEGVVNDNGRVVAADYCELYLTDLDFKIIEHDYSIEHTYIDVIYASKYGYLPDEFRRTVISYFQAKTQLKGVKGSEYEYMKSKNKLNSSYGMTVTDVAKPDWIYENGEFKKQEKSLEELLDKFYKSRNSFLPYQWGVWVTAWARYQLRVMLWKVGPDVLYCDTDSIKFAGDHASEFEEMNKTLQALALEAGAYADDRNGRRQYMGIWDHDAEYKYFKTLGAKKYCFQHPGEKEIYATIAGVSKQAGRDFFTEHGFDAFRNDTRIPESGHLVAYYNDDQPRTVTVDNCTFTTAANTALVDGDYTIGQTAEYLDLLEKALDGKALWL
;
A
#
# COMPACT_ATOMS: atom_id res chain seq x y z
N MET A 1 -1.44 40.61 0.60
CA MET A 1 -0.53 40.96 -0.50
C MET A 1 -1.17 42.12 -1.23
N ASP A 2 -0.45 43.20 -1.42
CA ASP A 2 -0.92 44.42 -2.04
C ASP A 2 -1.02 44.18 -3.56
N GLY A 3 -2.12 43.82 -4.09
CA GLY A 3 -2.59 43.67 -5.47
C GLY A 3 -1.65 43.57 -6.68
N SER A 4 -0.35 43.37 -6.50
CA SER A 4 0.64 43.33 -7.58
C SER A 4 1.14 41.90 -7.84
N MET A 5 1.25 41.53 -9.11
CA MET A 5 1.97 40.33 -9.56
C MET A 5 3.38 40.28 -8.99
N ILE A 6 3.77 39.08 -8.51
CA ILE A 6 5.11 38.86 -7.93
C ILE A 6 5.88 37.94 -8.85
N TYR A 7 7.19 38.23 -9.01
CA TYR A 7 8.13 37.32 -9.69
C TYR A 7 9.11 36.79 -8.64
N ILE A 8 9.30 35.46 -8.64
CA ILE A 8 10.18 34.76 -7.72
C ILE A 8 11.21 33.92 -8.50
N ASN A 9 12.38 33.69 -7.92
CA ASN A 9 13.35 32.74 -8.46
C ASN A 9 13.01 31.34 -7.95
N VAL A 10 12.83 30.40 -8.86
CA VAL A 10 12.40 29.03 -8.58
C VAL A 10 13.45 28.05 -9.08
N PRO A 11 14.01 27.20 -8.22
CA PRO A 11 14.92 26.14 -8.63
C PRO A 11 14.20 25.08 -9.48
N THR A 12 14.82 24.73 -10.61
CA THR A 12 14.32 23.65 -11.49
C THR A 12 15.46 22.70 -11.87
N THR A 13 15.13 21.56 -12.48
CA THR A 13 16.12 20.60 -12.99
C THR A 13 17.01 21.18 -14.10
N GLU A 14 16.62 22.31 -14.69
CA GLU A 14 17.34 23.01 -15.77
C GLU A 14 18.03 24.30 -15.29
N GLY A 15 18.07 24.53 -13.98
CA GLY A 15 18.57 25.75 -13.34
C GLY A 15 17.46 26.64 -12.81
N ASP A 16 17.85 27.74 -12.17
CA ASP A 16 16.89 28.68 -11.59
C ASP A 16 16.12 29.42 -12.69
N ARG A 17 14.83 29.52 -12.53
CA ARG A 17 13.93 30.25 -13.42
C ARG A 17 13.21 31.36 -12.66
N ARG A 18 12.98 32.47 -13.33
CA ARG A 18 12.16 33.55 -12.82
C ARG A 18 10.69 33.30 -13.16
N GLU A 19 9.93 32.87 -12.18
CA GLU A 19 8.54 32.45 -12.34
C GLU A 19 7.56 33.49 -11.78
N LYS A 20 6.35 33.51 -12.37
CA LYS A 20 5.30 34.46 -12.03
C LYS A 20 4.29 33.85 -11.09
N VAL A 21 4.00 34.52 -10.00
CA VAL A 21 2.90 34.25 -9.08
C VAL A 21 1.81 35.29 -9.23
N TYR A 22 0.61 34.86 -9.52
CA TYR A 22 -0.55 35.73 -9.70
C TYR A 22 -1.23 36.03 -8.35
N SER A 23 -1.73 37.25 -8.22
CA SER A 23 -2.78 37.55 -7.25
C SER A 23 -4.12 36.99 -7.72
N ILE A 24 -5.12 36.93 -6.84
CA ILE A 24 -6.49 36.51 -7.18
C ILE A 24 -7.09 37.47 -8.23
N ALA A 25 -6.77 38.77 -8.15
CA ALA A 25 -7.28 39.77 -9.08
C ALA A 25 -6.75 39.60 -10.50
N ASP A 26 -5.46 39.22 -10.64
CA ASP A 26 -4.73 39.22 -11.91
C ASP A 26 -4.68 37.82 -12.56
N PHE A 27 -5.20 36.78 -11.88
CA PHE A 27 -5.18 35.41 -12.42
C PHE A 27 -5.95 35.31 -13.75
N PRO A 28 -5.40 34.64 -14.77
CA PRO A 28 -5.97 34.65 -16.13
C PRO A 28 -7.16 33.68 -16.29
N TYR A 29 -8.24 33.86 -15.53
CA TYR A 29 -9.40 32.95 -15.47
C TYR A 29 -9.96 32.57 -16.83
N ASN A 30 -10.09 33.51 -17.74
CA ASN A 30 -10.70 33.32 -19.06
C ASN A 30 -9.85 32.42 -19.98
N LYS A 31 -8.54 32.28 -19.71
CA LYS A 31 -7.62 31.40 -20.45
C LYS A 31 -8.12 29.96 -20.46
N PHE A 32 -8.82 29.52 -19.43
CA PHE A 32 -9.22 28.13 -19.23
C PHE A 32 -10.64 27.81 -19.73
N ALA A 33 -11.40 28.80 -20.13
CA ALA A 33 -12.78 28.64 -20.59
C ALA A 33 -12.93 27.74 -21.82
N TYR A 34 -11.96 27.79 -22.73
CA TYR A 34 -12.01 27.14 -24.05
C TYR A 34 -11.06 25.95 -24.21
N VAL A 35 -10.57 25.38 -23.11
CA VAL A 35 -9.76 24.16 -23.18
C VAL A 35 -10.59 22.98 -23.70
N LYS A 36 -9.93 21.99 -24.31
CA LYS A 36 -10.57 20.75 -24.75
C LYS A 36 -11.34 20.11 -23.60
N THR A 37 -12.35 19.33 -23.94
CA THR A 37 -13.14 18.60 -22.94
C THR A 37 -13.16 17.11 -23.23
N SER A 38 -13.37 16.31 -22.18
CA SER A 38 -13.68 14.89 -22.30
C SER A 38 -14.98 14.57 -21.54
N VAL A 39 -15.65 13.51 -21.96
CA VAL A 39 -16.95 13.14 -21.37
C VAL A 39 -16.87 11.76 -20.73
N LYS A 40 -17.20 11.70 -19.45
CA LYS A 40 -17.45 10.45 -18.76
C LYS A 40 -18.89 10.04 -18.96
N HIS A 41 -19.09 9.07 -19.81
CA HIS A 41 -20.42 8.53 -20.10
C HIS A 41 -20.97 7.72 -18.91
N GLY A 42 -22.29 7.82 -18.69
CA GLY A 42 -23.01 7.13 -17.63
C GLY A 42 -24.48 7.58 -17.59
N LYS A 43 -25.18 7.22 -16.50
CA LYS A 43 -26.57 7.67 -16.29
C LYS A 43 -26.64 9.20 -16.23
N ASN A 44 -25.66 9.80 -15.56
CA ASN A 44 -25.47 11.26 -15.49
C ASN A 44 -24.07 11.55 -16.09
N PRO A 45 -23.98 11.95 -17.36
CA PRO A 45 -22.71 12.24 -18.01
C PRO A 45 -22.03 13.46 -17.37
N VAL A 46 -20.70 13.39 -17.22
CA VAL A 46 -19.90 14.51 -16.69
C VAL A 46 -18.88 14.94 -17.75
N ILE A 47 -18.82 16.23 -18.03
CA ILE A 47 -17.88 16.88 -18.91
C ILE A 47 -16.70 17.38 -18.08
N TYR A 48 -15.50 16.95 -18.39
CA TYR A 48 -14.28 17.44 -17.77
C TYR A 48 -13.54 18.38 -18.70
N LEU A 49 -13.12 19.53 -18.20
CA LEU A 49 -12.18 20.41 -18.88
C LEU A 49 -10.80 19.72 -18.81
N GLU A 50 -10.19 19.50 -19.98
CA GLU A 50 -8.88 18.87 -20.10
C GLU A 50 -7.76 19.84 -19.68
N LEU A 51 -7.75 20.16 -18.40
CA LEU A 51 -6.82 21.05 -17.72
C LEU A 51 -6.06 20.28 -16.65
N SER A 52 -4.75 20.45 -16.57
CA SER A 52 -3.98 20.03 -15.41
C SER A 52 -4.08 21.12 -14.37
N ALA A 53 -4.69 20.80 -13.23
CA ALA A 53 -4.77 21.73 -12.11
C ALA A 53 -4.37 21.01 -10.83
N ALA A 54 -3.65 21.72 -9.95
CA ALA A 54 -3.15 21.22 -8.67
C ALA A 54 -3.43 22.25 -7.57
N PHE A 55 -3.60 21.74 -6.35
CA PHE A 55 -3.83 22.53 -5.14
C PHE A 55 -3.07 21.92 -3.98
N ASP A 56 -2.54 22.78 -3.12
CA ASP A 56 -1.85 22.38 -1.91
C ASP A 56 -1.98 23.47 -0.85
N ILE A 57 -1.74 23.15 0.43
CA ILE A 57 -1.77 24.11 1.54
C ILE A 57 -0.53 23.97 2.42
N GLU A 58 -0.15 25.11 3.04
CA GLU A 58 0.83 25.13 4.10
C GLU A 58 0.15 25.38 5.45
N THR A 59 0.58 24.66 6.46
CA THR A 59 -0.04 24.69 7.78
C THR A 59 0.96 24.95 8.89
N THR A 60 0.50 25.59 9.95
CA THR A 60 1.23 25.71 11.22
C THR A 60 0.57 24.78 12.24
N ASN A 61 1.39 23.99 12.92
CA ASN A 61 0.97 23.21 14.09
C ASN A 61 1.19 24.02 15.37
N ILE A 62 0.18 24.07 16.22
CA ILE A 62 0.23 24.65 17.55
C ILE A 62 0.20 23.52 18.57
N HIS A 63 1.24 23.48 19.40
CA HIS A 63 1.33 22.58 20.53
C HIS A 63 0.92 23.35 21.79
N ASN A 64 -0.24 23.02 22.34
CA ASN A 64 -0.66 23.49 23.65
C ASN A 64 -0.83 22.29 24.57
N ASP A 65 -0.92 22.52 25.88
CA ASP A 65 -0.91 21.48 26.92
C ASP A 65 -2.11 20.51 26.85
N GLU A 66 -3.19 20.87 26.11
CA GLU A 66 -4.39 20.03 26.05
C GLU A 66 -4.41 19.13 24.80
N ARG A 67 -4.27 19.70 23.61
CA ARG A 67 -4.33 18.95 22.34
C ARG A 67 -3.67 19.72 21.22
N PRO A 68 -2.79 19.10 20.42
CA PRO A 68 -2.25 19.73 19.21
C PRO A 68 -3.36 20.09 18.23
N TRP A 69 -3.25 21.26 17.60
CA TRP A 69 -4.13 21.71 16.55
C TRP A 69 -3.33 22.43 15.47
N ALA A 70 -3.94 22.62 14.29
CA ALA A 70 -3.28 23.26 13.17
C ALA A 70 -4.20 24.23 12.46
N PHE A 71 -3.62 25.11 11.64
CA PHE A 71 -4.37 25.99 10.75
C PHE A 71 -3.58 26.22 9.47
N MET A 72 -4.32 26.45 8.38
CA MET A 72 -3.77 26.86 7.09
C MET A 72 -3.39 28.34 7.14
N TYR A 73 -2.18 28.66 6.68
CA TYR A 73 -1.71 30.05 6.56
C TYR A 73 -1.39 30.45 5.12
N GLN A 74 -1.30 29.48 4.22
CA GLN A 74 -1.02 29.64 2.80
C GLN A 74 -1.75 28.56 2.03
N TRP A 75 -2.36 28.91 0.90
CA TRP A 75 -2.79 27.98 -0.14
C TRP A 75 -2.15 28.36 -1.48
N GLN A 76 -1.87 27.36 -2.28
CA GLN A 76 -1.36 27.51 -3.62
C GLN A 76 -2.19 26.70 -4.62
N PHE A 77 -2.40 27.28 -5.78
CA PHE A 77 -3.14 26.68 -6.88
C PHE A 77 -2.38 26.84 -8.18
N CYS A 78 -2.31 25.79 -8.98
CA CYS A 78 -1.73 25.80 -10.32
C CYS A 78 -2.76 25.34 -11.34
N ALA A 79 -2.88 26.05 -12.48
CA ALA A 79 -3.62 25.62 -13.64
C ALA A 79 -2.75 25.77 -14.91
N GLY A 80 -2.38 24.65 -15.52
CA GLY A 80 -1.39 24.63 -16.57
C GLY A 80 -0.04 25.14 -16.09
N GLU A 81 0.32 26.37 -16.44
CA GLU A 81 1.57 27.04 -16.02
C GLU A 81 1.33 28.20 -15.05
N ASP A 82 0.06 28.59 -14.85
CA ASP A 82 -0.28 29.76 -14.06
C ASP A 82 -0.50 29.37 -12.60
N VAL A 83 0.27 30.00 -11.71
CA VAL A 83 0.24 29.74 -10.26
C VAL A 83 -0.30 30.95 -9.51
N CYS A 84 -1.26 30.70 -8.60
CA CYS A 84 -1.88 31.69 -7.73
C CYS A 84 -1.70 31.30 -6.28
N PHE A 85 -1.38 32.27 -5.42
CA PHE A 85 -1.28 32.13 -3.96
C PHE A 85 -2.36 32.93 -3.25
N GLY A 86 -2.78 32.43 -2.09
CA GLY A 86 -3.59 33.18 -1.14
C GLY A 86 -3.35 32.72 0.29
N ARG A 87 -3.90 33.46 1.24
CA ARG A 87 -3.58 33.32 2.66
C ARG A 87 -4.75 32.89 3.53
N ARG A 88 -5.99 33.00 3.02
CA ARG A 88 -7.23 32.79 3.77
C ARG A 88 -8.24 31.95 2.96
N TRP A 89 -9.13 31.26 3.65
CA TRP A 89 -10.19 30.45 3.00
C TRP A 89 -11.21 31.32 2.26
N GLU A 90 -11.48 32.53 2.73
CA GLU A 90 -12.34 33.51 2.06
C GLU A 90 -11.78 33.89 0.69
N GLU A 91 -10.47 34.09 0.60
CA GLU A 91 -9.74 34.33 -0.66
C GLU A 91 -9.82 33.14 -1.61
N PHE A 92 -9.69 31.90 -1.08
CA PHE A 92 -9.82 30.70 -1.90
C PHE A 92 -11.25 30.53 -2.43
N ARG A 93 -12.25 30.83 -1.62
CA ARG A 93 -13.66 30.84 -2.07
C ARG A 93 -13.88 31.86 -3.18
N GLU A 94 -13.35 33.08 -3.07
CA GLU A 94 -13.41 34.08 -4.12
C GLU A 94 -12.74 33.60 -5.39
N PHE A 95 -11.54 33.03 -5.30
CA PHE A 95 -10.81 32.46 -6.41
C PHE A 95 -11.62 31.37 -7.14
N LEU A 96 -12.15 30.41 -6.41
CA LEU A 96 -13.01 29.36 -6.99
C LEU A 96 -14.28 29.94 -7.65
N THR A 97 -14.91 30.91 -7.04
CA THR A 97 -16.11 31.57 -7.59
C THR A 97 -15.82 32.25 -8.94
N ARG A 98 -14.70 32.97 -9.04
CA ARG A 98 -14.25 33.60 -10.29
C ARG A 98 -13.93 32.57 -11.37
N LEU A 99 -13.19 31.51 -11.02
CA LEU A 99 -12.83 30.45 -11.95
C LEU A 99 -14.05 29.65 -12.43
N ARG A 100 -15.00 29.36 -11.51
CA ARG A 100 -16.28 28.72 -11.84
C ARG A 100 -17.05 29.51 -12.87
N SER A 101 -17.18 30.82 -12.65
CA SER A 101 -17.92 31.73 -13.55
C SER A 101 -17.23 31.82 -14.91
N ALA A 102 -15.91 31.98 -14.96
CA ALA A 102 -15.13 32.07 -16.20
C ALA A 102 -15.19 30.79 -17.05
N CYS A 103 -15.21 29.62 -16.41
CA CYS A 103 -15.22 28.33 -17.08
C CYS A 103 -16.62 27.69 -17.22
N TRP A 104 -17.69 28.40 -16.81
CA TRP A 104 -19.10 27.92 -16.81
C TRP A 104 -19.23 26.54 -16.15
N LEU A 105 -18.60 26.36 -14.96
CA LEU A 105 -18.69 25.11 -14.24
C LEU A 105 -20.08 24.89 -13.65
N ALA A 106 -20.49 23.62 -13.62
CA ALA A 106 -21.79 23.18 -13.12
C ALA A 106 -21.61 21.74 -12.55
N GLU A 107 -22.66 21.17 -11.99
CA GLU A 107 -22.66 19.81 -11.48
C GLU A 107 -22.11 18.78 -12.48
N ASN A 108 -22.46 18.95 -13.75
CA ASN A 108 -22.05 18.06 -14.85
C ASN A 108 -20.92 18.61 -15.74
N ARG A 109 -20.33 19.77 -15.40
CA ARG A 109 -19.20 20.38 -16.12
C ARG A 109 -18.12 20.78 -15.11
N ARG A 110 -16.99 20.09 -15.13
CA ARG A 110 -16.04 20.12 -14.01
C ARG A 110 -14.61 20.42 -14.43
N ILE A 111 -13.87 21.06 -13.52
CA ILE A 111 -12.40 21.05 -13.47
C ILE A 111 -11.98 20.01 -12.44
N VAL A 112 -11.00 19.17 -12.80
CA VAL A 112 -10.34 18.27 -11.86
C VAL A 112 -9.14 18.97 -11.24
N ILE A 113 -9.12 19.05 -9.91
CA ILE A 113 -8.01 19.60 -9.12
C ILE A 113 -7.31 18.43 -8.40
N TRP A 114 -6.03 18.25 -8.66
CA TRP A 114 -5.24 17.23 -8.01
C TRP A 114 -4.56 17.75 -6.75
N VAL A 115 -4.64 16.95 -5.70
CA VAL A 115 -4.07 17.24 -4.39
C VAL A 115 -3.18 16.06 -4.01
N HIS A 116 -1.98 16.32 -3.52
CA HIS A 116 -1.07 15.24 -3.15
C HIS A 116 -1.27 14.87 -1.67
N ASN A 117 -2.07 13.84 -1.42
CA ASN A 117 -2.61 13.42 -0.13
C ASN A 117 -3.88 14.19 0.28
N LEU A 118 -4.87 14.25 -0.63
CA LEU A 118 -6.17 14.88 -0.39
C LEU A 118 -6.79 14.61 1.01
N PRO A 119 -6.62 13.43 1.65
CA PRO A 119 -7.05 13.21 3.03
C PRO A 119 -6.59 14.27 4.03
N PHE A 120 -5.41 14.87 3.85
CA PHE A 120 -4.91 15.93 4.73
C PHE A 120 -5.61 17.27 4.46
N GLU A 121 -5.56 17.78 3.25
CA GLU A 121 -6.16 19.08 2.88
C GLU A 121 -7.66 19.08 3.11
N PHE A 122 -8.34 17.95 2.87
CA PHE A 122 -9.76 17.80 3.10
C PHE A 122 -10.17 18.13 4.53
N GLN A 123 -9.36 17.80 5.54
CA GLN A 123 -9.67 18.13 6.93
C GLN A 123 -9.75 19.64 7.17
N PHE A 124 -8.96 20.43 6.44
CA PHE A 124 -8.89 21.88 6.63
C PHE A 124 -10.03 22.62 5.90
N PHE A 125 -10.48 22.14 4.74
CA PHE A 125 -11.50 22.88 3.97
C PHE A 125 -12.92 22.33 4.12
N ARG A 126 -13.13 21.11 4.60
CA ARG A 126 -14.45 20.44 4.65
C ARG A 126 -15.52 21.16 5.47
N ARG A 127 -15.16 22.11 6.31
CA ARG A 127 -16.09 22.94 7.10
C ARG A 127 -16.28 24.35 6.50
N PHE A 128 -15.48 24.70 5.51
CA PHE A 128 -15.60 25.98 4.79
C PHE A 128 -16.42 25.87 3.51
N PHE A 129 -16.53 24.66 2.94
CA PHE A 129 -17.19 24.42 1.66
C PHE A 129 -18.24 23.32 1.77
N ASP A 130 -19.31 23.46 0.97
CA ASP A 130 -20.33 22.43 0.86
C ASP A 130 -19.86 21.30 -0.05
N ILE A 131 -19.75 20.09 0.51
CA ILE A 131 -19.31 18.91 -0.22
C ILE A 131 -20.53 18.25 -0.88
N GLU A 132 -20.69 18.45 -2.19
CA GLU A 132 -21.83 17.92 -2.97
C GLU A 132 -21.82 16.41 -3.09
N SER A 133 -20.64 15.82 -3.27
CA SER A 133 -20.45 14.38 -3.39
C SER A 133 -19.00 13.99 -3.14
N GLY A 134 -18.76 12.72 -2.82
CA GLY A 134 -17.41 12.21 -2.58
C GLY A 134 -17.30 10.72 -2.83
N PHE A 135 -16.06 10.24 -2.85
CA PHE A 135 -15.72 8.82 -2.81
C PHE A 135 -14.64 8.63 -1.74
N TYR A 136 -14.98 7.90 -0.70
CA TYR A 136 -14.15 7.72 0.48
C TYR A 136 -13.73 6.27 0.61
N LYS A 137 -12.43 6.03 0.80
CA LYS A 137 -11.88 4.69 0.98
C LYS A 137 -12.16 4.16 2.39
N ASP A 138 -12.19 5.07 3.36
CA ASP A 138 -12.34 4.81 4.79
C ASP A 138 -12.77 6.10 5.49
N ASP A 139 -12.97 6.08 6.81
CA ASP A 139 -13.13 7.29 7.62
C ASP A 139 -12.00 8.28 7.31
N ARG A 140 -12.35 9.56 7.08
CA ARG A 140 -11.43 10.68 6.81
C ARG A 140 -10.46 10.47 5.63
N LYS A 141 -10.73 9.50 4.73
CA LYS A 141 -9.86 9.18 3.58
C LYS A 141 -10.56 9.37 2.24
N PRO A 142 -10.85 10.61 1.82
CA PRO A 142 -11.39 10.88 0.50
C PRO A 142 -10.36 10.53 -0.58
N LEU A 143 -10.80 9.84 -1.62
CA LEU A 143 -10.10 9.73 -2.89
C LEU A 143 -10.53 10.80 -3.88
N LYS A 144 -11.75 11.32 -3.69
CA LYS A 144 -12.27 12.50 -4.37
C LYS A 144 -13.39 13.15 -3.58
N CYS A 145 -13.57 14.45 -3.79
CA CYS A 145 -14.77 15.20 -3.40
C CYS A 145 -15.12 16.24 -4.45
N VAL A 146 -16.34 16.71 -4.44
CA VAL A 146 -16.86 17.72 -5.40
C VAL A 146 -17.42 18.90 -4.64
N ILE A 147 -17.01 20.09 -5.06
CA ILE A 147 -17.42 21.39 -4.52
C ILE A 147 -17.66 22.32 -5.72
N ASP A 148 -18.87 22.78 -5.93
CA ASP A 148 -19.19 23.83 -6.92
C ASP A 148 -18.65 23.58 -8.36
N GLY A 149 -18.68 22.31 -8.82
CA GLY A 149 -18.13 21.94 -10.12
C GLY A 149 -16.61 21.70 -10.13
N PHE A 150 -15.93 21.79 -9.01
CA PHE A 150 -14.54 21.37 -8.84
C PHE A 150 -14.48 19.96 -8.26
N GLU A 151 -13.82 19.06 -8.98
CA GLU A 151 -13.62 17.68 -8.53
C GLU A 151 -12.18 17.51 -8.01
N PHE A 152 -11.98 17.55 -6.71
CA PHE A 152 -10.69 17.30 -6.08
C PHE A 152 -10.39 15.80 -6.11
N ARG A 153 -9.19 15.41 -6.53
CA ARG A 153 -8.71 14.01 -6.60
C ARG A 153 -7.36 13.84 -5.92
N ASP A 154 -7.18 12.70 -5.27
CA ASP A 154 -5.94 12.34 -4.60
C ASP A 154 -4.87 11.83 -5.59
N SER A 155 -3.79 12.59 -5.78
CA SER A 155 -2.66 12.21 -6.63
C SER A 155 -1.68 11.25 -5.95
N TYR A 156 -1.66 11.18 -4.61
CA TYR A 156 -0.93 10.13 -3.90
C TYR A 156 -1.53 8.76 -4.21
N ALA A 157 -2.85 8.63 -4.19
CA ALA A 157 -3.52 7.38 -4.59
C ALA A 157 -3.27 7.02 -6.06
N LEU A 158 -3.15 8.02 -6.95
CA LEU A 158 -2.85 7.85 -8.37
C LEU A 158 -1.43 7.32 -8.59
N SER A 159 -0.43 7.90 -7.93
CA SER A 159 1.00 7.60 -8.12
C SER A 159 1.51 6.49 -7.21
N ASN A 160 0.98 6.40 -5.98
CA ASN A 160 1.49 5.60 -4.88
C ASN A 160 2.96 5.91 -4.53
N MET A 161 3.34 7.18 -4.63
CA MET A 161 4.69 7.70 -4.37
C MET A 161 4.59 9.02 -3.61
N SER A 162 5.63 9.40 -2.85
CA SER A 162 5.76 10.78 -2.35
C SER A 162 5.85 11.77 -3.51
N LEU A 163 5.47 13.04 -3.29
CA LEU A 163 5.51 14.07 -4.34
C LEU A 163 6.92 14.20 -4.95
N SER A 164 7.95 14.19 -4.12
CA SER A 164 9.35 14.23 -4.58
C SER A 164 9.65 13.10 -5.56
N LYS A 165 9.32 11.85 -5.20
CA LYS A 165 9.51 10.70 -6.10
C LYS A 165 8.61 10.75 -7.32
N PHE A 166 7.40 11.29 -7.19
CA PHE A 166 6.49 11.43 -8.30
C PHE A 166 7.05 12.40 -9.36
N CYS A 167 7.55 13.55 -8.92
CA CYS A 167 8.22 14.51 -9.82
C CYS A 167 9.50 13.93 -10.43
N GLN A 168 10.38 13.31 -9.62
CA GLN A 168 11.63 12.72 -10.09
C GLN A 168 11.42 11.59 -11.11
N ASN A 169 10.37 10.79 -10.94
CA ASN A 169 10.10 9.63 -11.78
C ASN A 169 9.19 9.94 -12.96
N THR A 170 8.66 11.16 -13.11
CA THR A 170 7.81 11.54 -14.24
C THR A 170 8.61 12.26 -15.31
N ALA A 171 8.58 11.75 -16.53
CA ALA A 171 9.33 12.34 -17.64
C ALA A 171 8.88 13.77 -17.96
N GLY A 172 9.83 14.66 -18.24
CA GLY A 172 9.56 16.04 -18.64
C GLY A 172 9.11 16.97 -17.52
N VAL A 173 9.16 16.52 -16.25
CA VAL A 173 8.93 17.36 -15.09
C VAL A 173 10.19 18.14 -14.77
N THR A 174 10.08 19.45 -14.68
CA THR A 174 11.18 20.36 -14.38
C THR A 174 11.14 20.92 -12.96
N HIS A 175 9.94 21.07 -12.39
CA HIS A 175 9.73 21.53 -11.04
C HIS A 175 9.65 20.32 -10.09
N TYR A 176 10.45 20.34 -9.04
CA TYR A 176 10.54 19.23 -8.08
C TYR A 176 10.32 19.72 -6.66
N LYS A 177 9.82 18.82 -5.78
CA LYS A 177 9.66 19.17 -4.37
C LYS A 177 11.01 19.47 -3.74
N LEU A 178 11.17 20.68 -3.21
CA LEU A 178 12.35 21.09 -2.47
C LEU A 178 12.36 20.40 -1.11
N ILE A 179 13.46 19.72 -0.77
CA ILE A 179 13.62 18.97 0.47
C ILE A 179 14.59 19.78 1.36
N ASP A 180 14.36 19.77 2.67
CA ASP A 180 15.22 20.39 3.69
C ASP A 180 15.38 21.92 3.61
N THR A 181 14.60 22.61 2.77
CA THR A 181 14.60 24.07 2.66
C THR A 181 13.51 24.76 3.45
N TYR A 182 12.58 23.99 4.03
CA TYR A 182 11.39 24.52 4.68
C TYR A 182 11.33 24.16 6.16
N ASP A 183 11.39 25.18 7.03
CA ASP A 183 11.30 24.99 8.48
C ASP A 183 9.82 24.87 8.92
N TYR A 184 9.35 23.64 9.11
CA TYR A 184 8.01 23.34 9.60
C TYR A 184 7.79 23.65 11.09
N LYS A 185 8.85 23.89 11.87
CA LYS A 185 8.74 24.23 13.31
C LYS A 185 8.45 25.74 13.50
N LYS A 186 8.68 26.56 12.47
CA LYS A 186 8.41 28.01 12.51
C LYS A 186 6.89 28.28 12.47
N ILE A 187 6.40 29.03 13.43
CA ILE A 187 5.01 29.49 13.45
C ILE A 187 4.81 30.57 12.39
N ARG A 188 3.90 30.34 11.46
CA ARG A 188 3.49 31.29 10.43
C ARG A 188 1.98 31.44 10.46
N THR A 189 1.51 32.67 10.33
CA THR A 189 0.08 33.03 10.26
C THR A 189 -0.27 33.55 8.87
N PRO A 190 -1.55 33.71 8.52
CA PRO A 190 -1.93 34.37 7.29
C PRO A 190 -1.34 35.78 7.10
N GLY A 191 -0.90 36.43 8.18
CA GLY A 191 -0.25 37.75 8.15
C GLY A 191 1.27 37.68 8.05
N THR A 192 1.91 36.52 8.22
CA THR A 192 3.38 36.41 8.19
C THR A 192 3.89 36.53 6.75
N PRO A 193 4.79 37.47 6.42
CA PRO A 193 5.42 37.54 5.10
C PRO A 193 6.25 36.26 4.85
N LEU A 194 6.14 35.71 3.65
CA LEU A 194 6.97 34.59 3.20
C LEU A 194 8.24 35.12 2.54
N THR A 195 9.35 34.41 2.75
CA THR A 195 10.60 34.67 2.00
C THR A 195 10.44 34.16 0.55
N GLU A 196 11.36 34.58 -0.33
CA GLU A 196 11.36 34.09 -1.72
C GLU A 196 11.58 32.57 -1.79
N GLU A 197 12.41 32.02 -0.92
CA GLU A 197 12.65 30.57 -0.80
C GLU A 197 11.39 29.81 -0.34
N GLU A 198 10.67 30.34 0.65
CA GLU A 198 9.38 29.78 1.10
C GLU A 198 8.33 29.83 -0.01
N MET A 199 8.30 30.90 -0.79
CA MET A 199 7.40 31.00 -1.96
C MET A 199 7.80 30.06 -3.08
N ALA A 200 9.10 29.86 -3.35
CA ALA A 200 9.59 28.90 -4.33
C ALA A 200 9.24 27.46 -3.95
N TYR A 201 9.30 27.15 -2.65
CA TYR A 201 8.86 25.87 -2.13
C TYR A 201 7.38 25.62 -2.44
N CYS A 202 6.48 26.53 -2.06
CA CYS A 202 5.04 26.44 -2.33
C CYS A 202 4.72 26.36 -3.86
N TYR A 203 5.49 27.13 -4.66
CA TYR A 203 5.36 27.12 -6.11
C TYR A 203 5.66 25.74 -6.71
N ASN A 204 6.80 25.16 -6.30
CA ASN A 204 7.24 23.88 -6.82
C ASN A 204 6.30 22.72 -6.45
N ASP A 205 5.66 22.74 -5.29
CA ASP A 205 4.75 21.69 -4.87
C ASP A 205 3.54 21.58 -5.81
N VAL A 206 2.93 22.69 -6.20
CA VAL A 206 1.79 22.65 -7.13
C VAL A 206 2.21 22.60 -8.60
N ARG A 207 3.31 23.26 -8.97
CA ARG A 207 3.77 23.28 -10.36
C ARG A 207 4.31 21.93 -10.80
N GLY A 208 5.13 21.28 -9.97
CA GLY A 208 5.62 19.93 -10.22
C GLY A 208 4.49 18.90 -10.30
N LEU A 209 3.50 18.99 -9.41
CA LEU A 209 2.32 18.13 -9.50
C LEU A 209 1.54 18.37 -10.80
N CYS A 210 1.36 19.62 -11.21
CA CYS A 210 0.69 19.96 -12.46
C CYS A 210 1.40 19.38 -13.68
N GLU A 211 2.74 19.40 -13.70
CA GLU A 211 3.56 18.78 -14.76
C GLU A 211 3.40 17.24 -14.78
N CYS A 212 3.43 16.59 -13.60
CA CYS A 212 3.17 15.15 -13.49
C CYS A 212 1.80 14.78 -14.10
N ILE A 213 0.76 15.51 -13.73
CA ILE A 213 -0.59 15.26 -14.27
C ILE A 213 -0.65 15.53 -15.78
N THR A 214 0.07 16.52 -16.27
CA THR A 214 0.15 16.79 -17.71
C THR A 214 0.73 15.60 -18.47
N GLU A 215 1.77 14.95 -17.94
CA GLU A 215 2.33 13.73 -18.53
C GLU A 215 1.32 12.57 -18.52
N TYR A 216 0.62 12.36 -17.40
CA TYR A 216 -0.43 11.32 -17.33
C TYR A 216 -1.55 11.55 -18.37
N ARG A 217 -1.93 12.81 -18.60
CA ARG A 217 -2.96 13.19 -19.59
C ARG A 217 -2.53 13.00 -21.05
N ARG A 218 -1.24 12.86 -21.35
CA ARG A 218 -0.80 12.48 -22.70
C ARG A 218 -1.26 11.07 -23.09
N HIS A 219 -1.47 10.22 -22.10
CA HIS A 219 -1.86 8.81 -22.30
C HIS A 219 -3.34 8.54 -22.06
N ASP A 220 -4.00 9.36 -21.22
CA ASP A 220 -5.41 9.21 -20.83
C ASP A 220 -6.08 10.57 -20.63
N ASN A 221 -7.32 10.73 -21.12
CA ASN A 221 -8.10 11.92 -20.77
C ASN A 221 -8.68 11.84 -19.34
N LEU A 222 -9.06 12.96 -18.75
CA LEU A 222 -9.55 13.05 -17.37
C LEU A 222 -10.82 12.23 -17.11
N ALA A 223 -11.65 11.99 -18.13
CA ALA A 223 -12.85 11.17 -18.00
C ALA A 223 -12.53 9.68 -17.80
N ASN A 224 -11.44 9.19 -18.40
CA ASN A 224 -11.06 7.78 -18.43
C ASN A 224 -9.88 7.46 -17.49
N MET A 225 -9.14 8.49 -17.04
CA MET A 225 -8.00 8.31 -16.14
C MET A 225 -8.45 7.68 -14.82
N PRO A 226 -7.87 6.53 -14.42
CA PRO A 226 -8.13 5.96 -13.11
C PRO A 226 -7.73 6.88 -11.98
N MET A 227 -8.44 6.82 -10.85
CA MET A 227 -8.11 7.62 -9.66
C MET A 227 -6.98 7.03 -8.81
N THR A 228 -6.58 5.79 -9.07
CA THR A 228 -5.56 5.09 -8.27
C THR A 228 -4.60 4.33 -9.16
N SER A 229 -3.37 4.10 -8.70
CA SER A 229 -2.38 3.27 -9.40
C SER A 229 -2.91 1.87 -9.72
N THR A 230 -3.61 1.25 -8.79
CA THR A 230 -4.27 -0.05 -9.00
C THR A 230 -5.43 0.02 -9.99
N GLY A 231 -5.99 1.21 -10.22
CA GLY A 231 -7.06 1.42 -11.20
C GLY A 231 -6.62 1.13 -12.64
N PHE A 232 -5.38 1.46 -12.99
CA PHE A 232 -4.78 1.12 -14.29
C PHE A 232 -4.68 -0.39 -14.47
N VAL A 233 -4.18 -1.07 -13.44
CA VAL A 233 -4.07 -2.54 -13.43
C VAL A 233 -5.45 -3.20 -13.57
N ARG A 234 -6.43 -2.72 -12.79
CA ARG A 234 -7.83 -3.21 -12.90
C ARG A 234 -8.42 -3.00 -14.28
N ARG A 235 -8.12 -1.90 -14.96
CA ARG A 235 -8.56 -1.62 -16.33
C ARG A 235 -8.01 -2.66 -17.30
N ASP A 236 -6.71 -2.92 -17.24
CA ASP A 236 -6.02 -3.85 -18.13
C ASP A 236 -6.52 -5.30 -17.93
N PHE A 237 -6.62 -5.75 -16.67
CA PHE A 237 -7.16 -7.09 -16.36
C PHE A 237 -8.65 -7.22 -16.62
N ARG A 238 -9.44 -6.16 -16.47
CA ARG A 238 -10.86 -6.16 -16.86
C ARG A 238 -11.01 -6.34 -18.35
N ALA A 239 -10.18 -5.68 -19.15
CA ALA A 239 -10.15 -5.89 -20.60
C ALA A 239 -9.82 -7.35 -20.93
N ALA A 240 -8.79 -7.92 -20.28
CA ALA A 240 -8.41 -9.31 -20.43
C ALA A 240 -9.53 -10.29 -20.06
N MET A 241 -10.24 -10.06 -18.96
CA MET A 241 -11.31 -10.94 -18.50
C MET A 241 -12.63 -10.80 -19.29
N ASN A 242 -12.86 -9.64 -19.90
CA ASN A 242 -14.09 -9.39 -20.67
C ASN A 242 -13.90 -9.52 -22.18
N CYS A 243 -12.72 -9.89 -22.67
CA CYS A 243 -12.43 -9.99 -24.11
C CYS A 243 -13.18 -11.17 -24.79
N ASN A 244 -13.57 -12.17 -24.01
CA ASN A 244 -14.32 -13.30 -24.53
C ASN A 244 -15.36 -13.81 -23.54
N ARG A 245 -16.36 -14.54 -24.07
CA ARG A 245 -17.48 -15.09 -23.29
C ARG A 245 -17.01 -16.10 -22.24
N ARG A 246 -16.04 -16.95 -22.56
CA ARG A 246 -15.52 -17.99 -21.67
C ARG A 246 -14.98 -17.42 -20.36
N ASN A 247 -14.16 -16.37 -20.42
CA ASN A 247 -13.61 -15.74 -19.22
C ASN A 247 -14.70 -15.12 -18.35
N ARG A 248 -15.72 -14.51 -18.97
CA ARG A 248 -16.87 -13.99 -18.24
C ARG A 248 -17.70 -15.11 -17.58
N GLU A 249 -17.89 -16.24 -18.25
CA GLU A 249 -18.55 -17.43 -17.69
C GLU A 249 -17.80 -18.01 -16.50
N ILE A 250 -16.44 -18.05 -16.53
CA ILE A 250 -15.62 -18.45 -15.39
C ILE A 250 -15.94 -17.57 -14.18
N PHE A 251 -15.91 -16.25 -14.32
CA PHE A 251 -16.25 -15.32 -13.24
C PHE A 251 -17.65 -15.56 -12.68
N LEU A 252 -18.65 -15.77 -13.55
CA LEU A 252 -20.03 -15.99 -13.13
C LEU A 252 -20.25 -17.37 -12.47
N ASN A 253 -19.56 -18.40 -12.93
CA ASN A 253 -19.64 -19.75 -12.38
C ASN A 253 -18.89 -19.91 -11.05
N THR A 254 -17.96 -19.02 -10.74
CA THR A 254 -17.20 -18.99 -9.47
C THR A 254 -17.80 -18.05 -8.43
N ARG A 255 -19.09 -17.68 -8.56
CA ARG A 255 -19.80 -16.85 -7.58
C ARG A 255 -19.78 -17.50 -6.20
N LEU A 256 -19.60 -16.67 -5.19
CA LEU A 256 -19.58 -17.08 -3.78
C LEU A 256 -20.90 -16.72 -3.11
N SER A 257 -21.42 -17.62 -2.29
CA SER A 257 -22.42 -17.29 -1.29
C SER A 257 -21.81 -16.45 -0.17
N ALA A 258 -22.62 -15.80 0.66
CA ALA A 258 -22.15 -15.06 1.82
C ALA A 258 -21.34 -15.95 2.77
N GLU A 259 -21.79 -17.17 3.02
CA GLU A 259 -21.09 -18.17 3.84
C GLU A 259 -19.69 -18.47 3.28
N LEU A 260 -19.57 -18.86 2.02
CA LEU A 260 -18.29 -19.15 1.38
C LEU A 260 -17.36 -17.94 1.36
N TYR A 261 -17.91 -16.74 1.12
CA TYR A 261 -17.10 -15.52 1.15
C TYR A 261 -16.53 -15.24 2.54
N GLN A 262 -17.34 -15.41 3.60
CA GLN A 262 -16.88 -15.25 4.98
C GLN A 262 -15.82 -16.30 5.35
N MET A 263 -16.01 -17.57 4.97
CA MET A 263 -15.04 -18.63 5.19
C MET A 263 -13.70 -18.29 4.48
N LEU A 264 -13.76 -17.85 3.22
CA LEU A 264 -12.57 -17.45 2.46
C LEU A 264 -11.86 -16.22 3.08
N LYS A 265 -12.61 -15.25 3.59
CA LYS A 265 -12.00 -14.10 4.32
C LYS A 265 -11.29 -14.54 5.59
N LYS A 266 -11.83 -15.49 6.33
CA LYS A 266 -11.19 -16.05 7.53
C LYS A 266 -9.95 -16.90 7.17
N ALA A 267 -10.02 -17.68 6.08
CA ALA A 267 -8.91 -18.47 5.57
C ALA A 267 -7.80 -17.62 4.93
N PHE A 268 -8.13 -16.42 4.43
CA PHE A 268 -7.15 -15.55 3.78
C PHE A 268 -6.04 -15.13 4.74
N ARG A 269 -4.80 -15.37 4.32
CA ARG A 269 -3.57 -14.87 4.95
C ARG A 269 -2.70 -14.20 3.89
N GLY A 270 -2.01 -13.13 4.27
CA GLY A 270 -0.98 -12.48 3.46
C GLY A 270 0.31 -13.31 3.39
N GLY A 271 1.42 -12.63 3.21
CA GLY A 271 2.76 -13.23 3.31
C GLY A 271 3.08 -13.70 4.73
N ASP A 272 4.04 -14.59 4.84
CA ASP A 272 4.55 -15.08 6.13
C ASP A 272 5.75 -14.22 6.55
N THR A 273 5.68 -13.62 7.74
CA THR A 273 6.75 -12.79 8.30
C THR A 273 6.98 -13.22 9.73
N HIS A 274 8.21 -13.62 10.05
CA HIS A 274 8.56 -14.08 11.39
C HIS A 274 10.06 -14.01 11.64
N ALA A 275 10.46 -13.88 12.92
CA ALA A 275 11.82 -14.03 13.38
C ALA A 275 11.94 -15.33 14.17
N ASN A 276 12.93 -16.14 13.87
CA ASN A 276 13.20 -17.36 14.62
C ASN A 276 13.57 -17.00 16.07
N ILE A 277 12.81 -17.52 17.01
CA ILE A 277 12.90 -17.20 18.44
C ILE A 277 14.31 -17.40 19.00
N TYR A 278 15.05 -18.40 18.51
CA TYR A 278 16.42 -18.71 18.97
C TYR A 278 17.47 -17.70 18.51
N TRP A 279 17.13 -16.82 17.56
CA TRP A 279 17.99 -15.73 17.07
C TRP A 279 17.54 -14.35 17.50
N VAL A 280 16.39 -14.26 18.21
CA VAL A 280 15.87 -12.96 18.67
C VAL A 280 16.76 -12.39 19.77
N GLY A 281 17.24 -11.17 19.57
CA GLY A 281 18.14 -10.47 20.48
C GLY A 281 19.63 -10.77 20.26
N GLU A 282 19.96 -11.84 19.56
CA GLU A 282 21.33 -12.21 19.23
C GLU A 282 21.89 -11.39 18.08
N LEU A 283 23.17 -10.99 18.17
CA LEU A 283 23.93 -10.38 17.08
C LEU A 283 24.56 -11.46 16.22
N ALA A 284 23.93 -11.77 15.11
CA ALA A 284 24.44 -12.75 14.16
C ALA A 284 25.40 -12.13 13.15
N GLU A 285 26.42 -12.89 12.74
CA GLU A 285 27.47 -12.46 11.81
C GLU A 285 27.37 -13.22 10.48
N ASP A 286 27.82 -12.58 9.40
CA ASP A 286 27.96 -13.14 8.06
C ASP A 286 26.65 -13.79 7.55
N ILE A 287 25.56 -12.98 7.50
CA ILE A 287 24.22 -13.41 7.16
C ILE A 287 23.91 -13.18 5.68
N HIS A 288 23.34 -14.19 5.04
CA HIS A 288 22.88 -14.17 3.66
C HIS A 288 21.39 -13.84 3.58
N SER A 289 21.00 -13.10 2.53
CA SER A 289 19.62 -12.79 2.21
C SER A 289 19.29 -13.20 0.77
N PHE A 290 18.25 -14.01 0.62
CA PHE A 290 17.70 -14.39 -0.68
C PHE A 290 16.23 -13.93 -0.77
N ASP A 291 15.82 -13.49 -1.96
CA ASP A 291 14.48 -12.98 -2.26
C ASP A 291 13.90 -13.64 -3.51
N ILE A 292 12.59 -13.90 -3.54
CA ILE A 292 11.92 -14.52 -4.69
C ILE A 292 11.58 -13.44 -5.73
N SER A 293 12.17 -13.52 -6.89
CA SER A 293 11.90 -12.63 -8.02
C SER A 293 10.42 -12.67 -8.43
N SER A 294 9.67 -11.59 -8.16
CA SER A 294 8.26 -11.46 -8.54
C SER A 294 7.37 -12.62 -8.04
N SER A 295 7.45 -12.94 -6.75
CA SER A 295 6.84 -14.09 -6.10
C SER A 295 5.35 -14.29 -6.44
N TYR A 296 4.47 -13.34 -6.13
CA TYR A 296 3.02 -13.48 -6.41
C TYR A 296 2.69 -13.58 -7.91
N PRO A 297 3.28 -12.75 -8.80
CA PRO A 297 3.10 -12.92 -10.25
C PRO A 297 3.52 -14.29 -10.76
N PHE A 298 4.61 -14.87 -10.23
CA PHE A 298 5.02 -16.23 -10.56
C PHE A 298 3.93 -17.25 -10.24
N GLN A 299 3.35 -17.19 -9.03
CA GLN A 299 2.26 -18.11 -8.67
C GLN A 299 1.09 -18.00 -9.65
N MET A 300 0.73 -16.77 -10.06
CA MET A 300 -0.35 -16.54 -11.04
C MET A 300 -0.06 -17.19 -12.40
N MET A 301 1.21 -17.31 -12.78
CA MET A 301 1.61 -17.90 -14.05
C MET A 301 1.62 -19.42 -14.02
N VAL A 302 2.12 -20.02 -12.93
CA VAL A 302 2.50 -21.46 -12.91
C VAL A 302 1.55 -22.35 -12.11
N ARG A 303 0.71 -21.78 -11.22
CA ARG A 303 -0.11 -22.58 -10.30
C ARG A 303 -1.56 -22.70 -10.77
N LYS A 304 -2.25 -23.69 -10.20
CA LYS A 304 -3.68 -23.92 -10.41
C LYS A 304 -4.49 -23.27 -9.28
N TYR A 305 -5.71 -22.86 -9.61
CA TYR A 305 -6.63 -22.11 -8.77
C TYR A 305 -8.01 -22.73 -8.75
N PRO A 306 -8.87 -22.47 -7.73
CA PRO A 306 -10.26 -22.91 -7.74
C PRO A 306 -11.02 -22.20 -8.87
N MET A 307 -11.27 -22.93 -9.97
CA MET A 307 -11.81 -22.39 -11.22
C MET A 307 -13.29 -22.75 -11.45
N TYR A 308 -13.88 -23.57 -10.59
CA TYR A 308 -15.23 -24.08 -10.77
C TYR A 308 -16.08 -23.79 -9.53
N LYS A 309 -17.38 -24.05 -9.66
CA LYS A 309 -18.33 -23.91 -8.56
C LYS A 309 -17.92 -24.76 -7.36
N TRP A 310 -17.99 -24.18 -6.19
CA TRP A 310 -17.75 -24.86 -4.92
C TRP A 310 -18.88 -25.86 -4.61
N PHE A 311 -18.54 -27.02 -4.10
CA PHE A 311 -19.44 -28.02 -3.59
C PHE A 311 -18.96 -28.64 -2.30
N ARG A 312 -19.88 -29.04 -1.45
CA ARG A 312 -19.56 -29.65 -0.16
C ARG A 312 -19.17 -31.12 -0.36
N ILE A 313 -18.13 -31.57 0.34
CA ILE A 313 -17.74 -32.99 0.39
C ILE A 313 -17.90 -33.53 1.79
N SER A 314 -18.03 -34.88 1.91
CA SER A 314 -18.09 -35.54 3.21
C SER A 314 -16.71 -35.67 3.84
N ARG A 315 -16.68 -35.85 5.17
CA ARG A 315 -15.43 -35.97 5.96
C ARG A 315 -14.63 -37.20 5.59
N GLU A 316 -15.36 -38.31 5.24
CA GLU A 316 -14.72 -39.57 4.85
C GLU A 316 -13.90 -39.43 3.57
N ARG A 317 -14.33 -38.54 2.65
CA ARG A 317 -13.64 -38.30 1.40
C ARG A 317 -12.52 -37.25 1.49
N PHE A 318 -12.35 -36.61 2.63
CA PHE A 318 -11.39 -35.50 2.81
C PHE A 318 -9.97 -35.91 2.39
N ARG A 319 -9.50 -37.03 2.93
CA ARG A 319 -8.11 -37.51 2.66
C ARG A 319 -7.90 -37.87 1.19
N GLU A 320 -8.91 -38.44 0.54
CA GLU A 320 -8.89 -38.72 -0.90
C GLU A 320 -8.71 -37.45 -1.72
N TYR A 321 -9.52 -36.41 -1.45
CA TYR A 321 -9.44 -35.12 -2.15
C TYR A 321 -8.15 -34.37 -1.87
N LEU A 322 -7.64 -34.39 -0.64
CA LEU A 322 -6.41 -33.74 -0.26
C LEU A 322 -5.19 -34.38 -0.93
N ALA A 323 -5.13 -35.71 -0.96
CA ALA A 323 -4.04 -36.47 -1.59
C ALA A 323 -4.09 -36.41 -3.11
N GLY A 324 -5.28 -36.42 -3.70
CA GLY A 324 -5.47 -36.39 -5.15
C GLY A 324 -5.00 -35.11 -5.84
N GLY A 325 -4.96 -33.97 -5.14
CA GLY A 325 -4.42 -32.71 -5.65
C GLY A 325 -5.15 -32.09 -6.85
N GLU A 326 -6.35 -32.62 -7.20
CA GLU A 326 -7.17 -32.12 -8.30
C GLU A 326 -8.11 -30.98 -7.88
N PHE A 327 -8.31 -30.82 -6.58
CA PHE A 327 -9.27 -29.88 -5.99
C PHE A 327 -8.61 -28.96 -4.98
N ALA A 328 -8.95 -27.68 -5.06
CA ALA A 328 -8.77 -26.73 -4.00
C ALA A 328 -9.75 -27.03 -2.87
N LEU A 329 -9.30 -27.10 -1.63
CA LEU A 329 -10.16 -27.33 -0.47
C LEU A 329 -10.19 -26.11 0.43
N LEU A 330 -11.40 -25.75 0.88
CA LEU A 330 -11.64 -24.78 1.94
C LEU A 330 -12.17 -25.54 3.15
N ILE A 331 -11.42 -25.52 4.24
CA ILE A 331 -11.58 -26.45 5.36
C ILE A 331 -11.88 -25.66 6.64
N HIS A 332 -12.96 -26.00 7.32
CA HIS A 332 -13.19 -25.61 8.72
C HIS A 332 -12.71 -26.73 9.62
N VAL A 333 -11.74 -26.44 10.48
CA VAL A 333 -11.05 -27.44 11.28
C VAL A 333 -10.81 -26.97 12.71
N VAL A 334 -10.86 -27.93 13.63
CA VAL A 334 -10.44 -27.78 15.01
C VAL A 334 -9.28 -28.71 15.28
N PHE A 335 -8.21 -28.18 15.83
CA PHE A 335 -7.05 -28.91 16.30
C PHE A 335 -7.02 -28.89 17.84
N GLN A 336 -6.74 -30.01 18.46
CA GLN A 336 -6.51 -30.13 19.90
C GLN A 336 -5.14 -30.77 20.17
N GLY A 337 -4.49 -30.31 21.24
CA GLY A 337 -3.15 -30.76 21.62
C GLY A 337 -2.12 -30.40 20.55
N VAL A 338 -2.05 -29.13 20.19
CA VAL A 338 -1.19 -28.61 19.10
C VAL A 338 0.18 -28.27 19.65
N LYS A 339 1.26 -28.81 19.03
CA LYS A 339 2.67 -28.51 19.35
C LYS A 339 3.47 -28.33 18.10
N TYR A 340 4.22 -27.21 17.99
CA TYR A 340 5.15 -26.97 16.90
C TYR A 340 6.36 -27.92 16.99
N THR A 341 6.67 -28.59 15.90
CA THR A 341 7.78 -29.56 15.79
C THR A 341 8.73 -29.23 14.64
N GLY A 342 8.47 -28.12 13.92
CA GLY A 342 9.31 -27.70 12.80
C GLY A 342 10.71 -27.24 13.25
N THR A 343 11.71 -27.44 12.40
CA THR A 343 13.12 -27.15 12.69
C THR A 343 13.54 -25.72 12.36
N CYS A 344 12.77 -24.98 11.56
CA CYS A 344 13.15 -23.65 11.08
C CYS A 344 12.79 -22.50 12.03
N GLY A 345 12.31 -22.79 13.26
CA GLY A 345 11.97 -21.77 14.26
C GLY A 345 10.90 -20.77 13.83
N ASN A 346 10.04 -21.16 12.88
CA ASN A 346 8.96 -20.31 12.37
C ASN A 346 7.60 -21.04 12.48
N PRO A 347 6.91 -20.96 13.62
CA PRO A 347 5.58 -21.54 13.77
C PRO A 347 4.59 -20.96 12.76
N TYR A 348 3.78 -21.81 12.13
CA TYR A 348 2.92 -21.38 11.03
C TYR A 348 1.57 -20.82 11.46
N ILE A 349 0.92 -21.39 12.47
CA ILE A 349 -0.42 -21.00 12.88
C ILE A 349 -0.40 -19.57 13.46
N SER A 350 -1.14 -18.65 12.83
CA SER A 350 -1.26 -17.27 13.32
C SER A 350 -2.38 -17.16 14.34
N ILE A 351 -2.09 -16.63 15.52
CA ILE A 351 -3.06 -16.41 16.61
C ILE A 351 -4.25 -15.54 16.15
N SER A 352 -3.99 -14.53 15.31
CA SER A 352 -5.04 -13.63 14.80
C SER A 352 -6.00 -14.31 13.82
N LYS A 353 -5.68 -15.53 13.35
CA LYS A 353 -6.51 -16.32 12.44
C LYS A 353 -7.28 -17.43 13.15
N CYS A 354 -6.96 -17.71 14.41
CA CYS A 354 -7.76 -18.60 15.23
C CYS A 354 -9.10 -17.92 15.57
N ILE A 355 -10.20 -18.58 15.24
CA ILE A 355 -11.57 -18.14 15.55
C ILE A 355 -11.80 -18.30 17.03
N HIS A 356 -11.45 -19.48 17.56
CA HIS A 356 -11.40 -19.80 18.96
C HIS A 356 -10.05 -20.47 19.29
N LYS A 357 -9.52 -20.25 20.50
CA LYS A 357 -8.23 -20.76 20.96
C LYS A 357 -8.16 -20.84 22.48
N GLU A 358 -7.49 -21.87 22.99
CA GLU A 358 -7.26 -22.08 24.43
C GLU A 358 -5.83 -22.59 24.66
N GLY A 359 -5.24 -22.27 25.81
CA GLY A 359 -3.93 -22.76 26.23
C GLY A 359 -2.78 -22.38 25.30
N VAL A 360 -2.82 -21.18 24.68
CA VAL A 360 -1.87 -20.78 23.63
C VAL A 360 -0.54 -20.34 24.23
N VAL A 361 0.54 -20.96 23.74
CA VAL A 361 1.91 -20.44 23.88
C VAL A 361 2.22 -19.60 22.64
N ASN A 362 2.49 -18.31 22.87
CA ASN A 362 2.53 -17.27 21.84
C ASN A 362 3.96 -16.83 21.53
N ASP A 363 4.48 -17.24 20.36
CA ASP A 363 5.70 -16.68 19.77
C ASP A 363 5.39 -15.53 18.82
N ASN A 364 5.39 -14.32 19.33
CA ASN A 364 5.21 -13.08 18.55
C ASN A 364 4.05 -13.14 17.54
N GLY A 365 2.88 -13.61 17.99
CA GLY A 365 1.66 -13.75 17.19
C GLY A 365 1.52 -15.11 16.50
N ARG A 366 2.39 -16.07 16.78
CA ARG A 366 2.33 -17.46 16.29
C ARG A 366 2.07 -18.45 17.41
N VAL A 367 1.35 -19.51 17.09
CA VAL A 367 1.05 -20.60 18.02
C VAL A 367 2.22 -21.58 18.02
N VAL A 368 2.94 -21.68 19.15
CA VAL A 368 3.94 -22.72 19.39
C VAL A 368 3.25 -23.97 19.94
N ALA A 369 2.38 -23.80 20.91
CA ALA A 369 1.52 -24.85 21.44
C ALA A 369 0.13 -24.28 21.76
N ALA A 370 -0.89 -25.13 21.74
CA ALA A 370 -2.23 -24.80 22.17
C ALA A 370 -3.03 -26.06 22.54
N ASP A 371 -3.90 -25.92 23.53
CA ASP A 371 -4.86 -26.97 23.88
C ASP A 371 -5.95 -27.07 22.80
N TYR A 372 -6.34 -25.93 22.22
CA TYR A 372 -7.40 -25.82 21.24
C TYR A 372 -7.15 -24.69 20.23
N CYS A 373 -7.34 -24.97 18.93
CA CYS A 373 -7.33 -23.97 17.86
C CYS A 373 -8.39 -24.27 16.80
N GLU A 374 -9.29 -23.32 16.55
CA GLU A 374 -10.31 -23.39 15.49
C GLU A 374 -9.93 -22.45 14.33
N LEU A 375 -9.91 -22.98 13.11
CA LEU A 375 -9.38 -22.31 11.92
C LEU A 375 -10.19 -22.58 10.66
N TYR A 376 -10.14 -21.62 9.72
CA TYR A 376 -10.44 -21.88 8.31
C TYR A 376 -9.14 -21.91 7.53
N LEU A 377 -8.93 -22.94 6.73
CA LEU A 377 -7.68 -23.20 6.01
C LEU A 377 -7.92 -23.52 4.54
N THR A 378 -6.94 -23.20 3.69
CA THR A 378 -6.81 -23.83 2.38
C THR A 378 -6.16 -25.21 2.52
N ASP A 379 -6.27 -26.05 1.49
CA ASP A 379 -5.54 -27.33 1.42
C ASP A 379 -4.03 -27.16 1.56
N LEU A 380 -3.47 -26.06 1.07
CA LEU A 380 -2.03 -25.75 1.18
C LEU A 380 -1.64 -25.40 2.61
N ASP A 381 -2.42 -24.54 3.28
CA ASP A 381 -2.18 -24.19 4.68
C ASP A 381 -2.32 -25.42 5.60
N PHE A 382 -3.28 -26.28 5.30
CA PHE A 382 -3.47 -27.52 6.05
C PHE A 382 -2.25 -28.44 5.92
N LYS A 383 -1.70 -28.62 4.71
CA LYS A 383 -0.49 -29.43 4.47
C LYS A 383 0.75 -28.88 5.21
N ILE A 384 0.90 -27.54 5.28
CA ILE A 384 1.98 -26.92 6.06
C ILE A 384 1.82 -27.23 7.54
N ILE A 385 0.59 -27.12 8.08
CA ILE A 385 0.33 -27.40 9.49
C ILE A 385 0.56 -28.87 9.81
N GLU A 386 0.12 -29.80 8.96
CA GLU A 386 0.41 -31.24 9.14
C GLU A 386 1.90 -31.57 9.16
N HIS A 387 2.73 -30.81 8.41
CA HIS A 387 4.17 -31.01 8.41
C HIS A 387 4.83 -30.43 9.66
N ASP A 388 4.40 -29.24 10.10
CA ASP A 388 5.12 -28.43 11.09
C ASP A 388 4.65 -28.69 12.53
N TYR A 389 3.51 -29.37 12.72
CA TYR A 389 2.92 -29.56 14.05
C TYR A 389 2.60 -31.01 14.35
N SER A 390 2.86 -31.41 15.59
CA SER A 390 2.22 -32.58 16.19
C SER A 390 0.84 -32.17 16.72
N ILE A 391 -0.20 -32.90 16.35
CA ILE A 391 -1.59 -32.62 16.71
C ILE A 391 -2.22 -33.89 17.25
N GLU A 392 -2.75 -33.84 18.47
CA GLU A 392 -3.33 -35.02 19.12
C GLU A 392 -4.68 -35.40 18.45
N HIS A 393 -5.53 -34.39 18.22
CA HIS A 393 -6.85 -34.62 17.59
C HIS A 393 -7.15 -33.56 16.55
N THR A 394 -7.66 -34.01 15.39
CA THR A 394 -8.13 -33.16 14.28
C THR A 394 -9.58 -33.42 14.02
N TYR A 395 -10.42 -32.42 14.21
CA TYR A 395 -11.87 -32.46 13.91
C TYR A 395 -12.17 -31.55 12.73
N ILE A 396 -12.65 -32.14 11.64
CA ILE A 396 -13.05 -31.38 10.45
C ILE A 396 -14.57 -31.22 10.47
N ASP A 397 -15.06 -29.99 10.43
CA ASP A 397 -16.49 -29.70 10.47
C ASP A 397 -17.07 -29.58 9.06
N VAL A 398 -16.56 -28.66 8.27
CA VAL A 398 -17.07 -28.38 6.92
C VAL A 398 -15.93 -28.37 5.92
N ILE A 399 -16.16 -28.97 4.76
CA ILE A 399 -15.19 -28.96 3.64
C ILE A 399 -15.94 -28.60 2.37
N TYR A 400 -15.44 -27.57 1.69
CA TYR A 400 -15.82 -27.24 0.33
C TYR A 400 -14.68 -27.55 -0.62
N ALA A 401 -15.00 -28.09 -1.79
CA ALA A 401 -14.06 -28.41 -2.86
C ALA A 401 -14.42 -27.63 -4.13
N SER A 402 -13.39 -27.17 -4.84
CA SER A 402 -13.51 -26.62 -6.19
C SER A 402 -12.40 -27.17 -7.07
N LYS A 403 -12.74 -27.62 -8.28
CA LYS A 403 -11.74 -28.20 -9.17
C LYS A 403 -10.70 -27.18 -9.55
N TYR A 404 -9.42 -27.59 -9.52
CA TYR A 404 -8.29 -26.79 -9.91
C TYR A 404 -8.20 -26.57 -11.42
N GLY A 405 -7.75 -25.39 -11.83
CA GLY A 405 -7.41 -25.04 -13.21
C GLY A 405 -6.47 -23.84 -13.26
N TYR A 406 -5.84 -23.61 -14.40
CA TYR A 406 -5.00 -22.42 -14.58
C TYR A 406 -5.85 -21.19 -14.78
N LEU A 407 -5.32 -20.03 -14.37
CA LEU A 407 -5.91 -18.72 -14.68
C LEU A 407 -6.05 -18.56 -16.21
N PRO A 408 -7.06 -17.80 -16.70
CA PRO A 408 -7.25 -17.57 -18.13
C PRO A 408 -5.99 -17.07 -18.83
N ASP A 409 -5.76 -17.49 -20.07
CA ASP A 409 -4.56 -17.13 -20.83
C ASP A 409 -4.41 -15.63 -20.99
N GLU A 410 -5.49 -14.91 -21.21
CA GLU A 410 -5.46 -13.44 -21.34
C GLU A 410 -5.07 -12.77 -20.04
N PHE A 411 -5.46 -13.33 -18.89
CA PHE A 411 -5.03 -12.89 -17.58
C PHE A 411 -3.51 -13.09 -17.43
N ARG A 412 -3.01 -14.29 -17.72
CA ARG A 412 -1.57 -14.62 -17.65
C ARG A 412 -0.75 -13.78 -18.62
N ARG A 413 -1.24 -13.53 -19.87
CA ARG A 413 -0.59 -12.62 -20.83
C ARG A 413 -0.46 -11.19 -20.29
N THR A 414 -1.43 -10.71 -19.52
CA THR A 414 -1.32 -9.38 -18.89
C THR A 414 -0.24 -9.37 -17.80
N VAL A 415 -0.14 -10.42 -16.99
CA VAL A 415 0.93 -10.56 -15.99
C VAL A 415 2.30 -10.54 -16.65
N ILE A 416 2.51 -11.40 -17.66
CA ILE A 416 3.81 -11.49 -18.32
C ILE A 416 4.18 -10.20 -19.07
N SER A 417 3.22 -9.47 -19.66
CA SER A 417 3.50 -8.20 -20.33
C SER A 417 4.09 -7.14 -19.38
N TYR A 418 3.62 -7.10 -18.13
CA TYR A 418 4.18 -6.21 -17.11
C TYR A 418 5.59 -6.62 -16.68
N PHE A 419 5.85 -7.93 -16.59
CA PHE A 419 7.18 -8.44 -16.27
C PHE A 419 8.17 -8.16 -17.40
N GLN A 420 7.77 -8.36 -18.63
CA GLN A 420 8.58 -8.03 -19.83
C GLN A 420 8.95 -6.55 -19.84
N ALA A 421 7.96 -5.67 -19.67
CA ALA A 421 8.20 -4.22 -19.63
C ALA A 421 9.16 -3.83 -18.49
N LYS A 422 8.94 -4.37 -17.27
CA LYS A 422 9.87 -4.17 -16.14
C LYS A 422 11.28 -4.64 -16.46
N THR A 423 11.43 -5.83 -17.06
CA THR A 423 12.73 -6.47 -17.33
C THR A 423 13.52 -5.69 -18.38
N GLN A 424 12.87 -5.23 -19.44
CA GLN A 424 13.50 -4.47 -20.51
C GLN A 424 13.88 -3.05 -20.10
N LEU A 425 13.19 -2.45 -19.14
CA LEU A 425 13.43 -1.08 -18.68
C LEU A 425 14.40 -0.97 -17.50
N LYS A 426 14.75 -2.10 -16.85
CA LYS A 426 15.66 -2.11 -15.69
C LYS A 426 17.04 -1.57 -16.03
N GLY A 427 17.47 -0.50 -15.32
CA GLY A 427 18.80 0.10 -15.49
C GLY A 427 18.95 0.95 -16.78
N VAL A 428 17.86 1.30 -17.43
CA VAL A 428 17.85 2.16 -18.61
C VAL A 428 17.80 3.62 -18.18
N LYS A 429 18.84 4.36 -18.47
CA LYS A 429 18.89 5.80 -18.20
C LYS A 429 17.76 6.55 -18.92
N GLY A 430 17.00 7.35 -18.19
CA GLY A 430 15.85 8.10 -18.69
C GLY A 430 14.54 7.29 -18.82
N SER A 431 14.53 6.02 -18.38
CA SER A 431 13.32 5.18 -18.34
C SER A 431 12.92 4.78 -16.92
N GLU A 432 13.43 5.48 -15.91
CA GLU A 432 13.19 5.20 -14.49
C GLU A 432 11.70 5.24 -14.17
N TYR A 433 10.98 6.20 -14.72
CA TYR A 433 9.52 6.32 -14.57
C TYR A 433 8.78 5.10 -15.14
N GLU A 434 9.05 4.74 -16.39
CA GLU A 434 8.38 3.60 -17.05
C GLU A 434 8.73 2.27 -16.37
N TYR A 435 9.96 2.13 -15.89
CA TYR A 435 10.39 1.00 -15.06
C TYR A 435 9.58 0.91 -13.75
N MET A 436 9.52 2.02 -12.99
CA MET A 436 8.77 2.06 -11.74
C MET A 436 7.28 1.84 -11.95
N LYS A 437 6.70 2.41 -12.99
CA LYS A 437 5.31 2.19 -13.40
C LYS A 437 5.03 0.71 -13.70
N SER A 438 5.91 0.06 -14.48
CA SER A 438 5.79 -1.36 -14.81
C SER A 438 5.97 -2.26 -13.58
N LYS A 439 6.93 -1.94 -12.71
CA LYS A 439 7.14 -2.62 -11.42
C LYS A 439 5.92 -2.50 -10.50
N ASN A 440 5.36 -1.30 -10.38
CA ASN A 440 4.17 -1.06 -9.57
C ASN A 440 2.93 -1.76 -10.14
N LYS A 441 2.76 -1.79 -11.46
CA LYS A 441 1.69 -2.55 -12.11
C LYS A 441 1.80 -4.05 -11.82
N LEU A 442 2.99 -4.61 -11.94
CA LEU A 442 3.24 -6.02 -11.67
C LEU A 442 2.94 -6.37 -10.20
N ASN A 443 3.44 -5.58 -9.27
CA ASN A 443 3.19 -5.79 -7.84
C ASN A 443 1.71 -5.61 -7.46
N SER A 444 1.01 -4.67 -8.11
CA SER A 444 -0.42 -4.42 -7.88
C SER A 444 -1.33 -5.49 -8.48
N SER A 445 -0.83 -6.32 -9.41
CA SER A 445 -1.62 -7.36 -10.05
C SER A 445 -2.18 -8.38 -9.06
N TYR A 446 -1.41 -8.72 -8.02
CA TYR A 446 -1.87 -9.55 -6.92
C TYR A 446 -2.86 -8.81 -6.00
N GLY A 447 -2.49 -7.61 -5.52
CA GLY A 447 -3.27 -6.88 -4.52
C GLY A 447 -4.74 -6.63 -4.94
N MET A 448 -5.00 -6.50 -6.25
CA MET A 448 -6.38 -6.35 -6.74
C MET A 448 -7.22 -7.63 -6.58
N THR A 449 -6.60 -8.83 -6.55
CA THR A 449 -7.33 -10.11 -6.45
C THR A 449 -7.89 -10.38 -5.06
N VAL A 450 -7.31 -9.77 -4.03
CA VAL A 450 -7.74 -9.87 -2.62
C VAL A 450 -8.46 -8.63 -2.12
N THR A 451 -8.88 -7.75 -3.02
CA THR A 451 -9.70 -6.61 -2.62
C THR A 451 -11.00 -7.09 -2.00
N ASP A 452 -11.30 -6.61 -0.79
CA ASP A 452 -12.57 -6.87 -0.13
C ASP A 452 -13.71 -6.27 -0.96
N VAL A 453 -14.51 -7.13 -1.58
CA VAL A 453 -15.63 -6.75 -2.47
C VAL A 453 -16.88 -6.41 -1.69
N ALA A 454 -16.93 -6.76 -0.41
CA ALA A 454 -18.06 -6.57 0.49
C ALA A 454 -17.79 -5.45 1.51
N LYS A 455 -16.99 -4.45 1.15
CA LYS A 455 -16.81 -3.27 1.99
C LYS A 455 -18.03 -2.36 1.93
N PRO A 456 -18.49 -1.85 3.09
CA PRO A 456 -19.49 -0.80 3.12
C PRO A 456 -18.94 0.48 2.49
N ASP A 457 -19.84 1.23 1.85
CA ASP A 457 -19.52 2.55 1.33
C ASP A 457 -19.44 3.56 2.49
N TRP A 458 -18.47 4.48 2.45
CA TRP A 458 -18.41 5.63 3.33
C TRP A 458 -19.00 6.84 2.62
N ILE A 459 -19.76 7.66 3.36
CA ILE A 459 -20.33 8.92 2.89
C ILE A 459 -19.94 10.04 3.85
N TYR A 460 -19.94 11.26 3.35
CA TYR A 460 -19.77 12.47 4.15
C TYR A 460 -21.02 13.33 3.99
N GLU A 461 -21.77 13.48 5.07
CA GLU A 461 -23.02 14.22 5.10
C GLU A 461 -23.14 15.02 6.40
N ASN A 462 -23.63 16.27 6.29
CA ASN A 462 -23.79 17.16 7.44
C ASN A 462 -22.52 17.37 8.28
N GLY A 463 -21.34 17.34 7.61
CA GLY A 463 -20.06 17.52 8.26
C GLY A 463 -19.50 16.28 8.97
N GLU A 464 -20.10 15.11 8.81
CA GLU A 464 -19.70 13.87 9.45
C GLU A 464 -19.48 12.74 8.44
N PHE A 465 -18.51 11.86 8.75
CA PHE A 465 -18.33 10.60 8.02
C PHE A 465 -19.26 9.54 8.58
N LYS A 466 -20.01 8.89 7.70
CA LYS A 466 -20.93 7.82 8.05
C LYS A 466 -20.67 6.58 7.21
N LYS A 467 -20.69 5.44 7.86
CA LYS A 467 -20.58 4.15 7.21
C LYS A 467 -21.97 3.68 6.82
N GLN A 468 -22.18 3.41 5.52
CA GLN A 468 -23.44 2.81 5.05
C GLN A 468 -23.41 1.30 5.34
N GLU A 469 -24.22 0.86 6.28
CA GLU A 469 -24.37 -0.55 6.56
C GLU A 469 -25.27 -1.21 5.51
N LYS A 470 -24.80 -2.29 4.94
CA LYS A 470 -25.52 -3.18 4.01
C LYS A 470 -25.23 -4.61 4.40
N SER A 471 -26.18 -5.50 4.17
CA SER A 471 -25.94 -6.93 4.40
C SER A 471 -24.87 -7.45 3.44
N LEU A 472 -24.17 -8.51 3.83
CA LEU A 472 -23.16 -9.14 2.99
C LEU A 472 -23.76 -9.64 1.68
N GLU A 473 -24.98 -10.18 1.73
CA GLU A 473 -25.73 -10.65 0.57
C GLU A 473 -25.99 -9.53 -0.43
N GLU A 474 -26.43 -8.37 0.04
CA GLU A 474 -26.67 -7.19 -0.80
C GLU A 474 -25.38 -6.69 -1.46
N LEU A 475 -24.26 -6.67 -0.71
CA LEU A 475 -22.96 -6.25 -1.23
C LEU A 475 -22.44 -7.21 -2.30
N LEU A 476 -22.54 -8.51 -2.08
CA LEU A 476 -22.16 -9.54 -3.05
C LEU A 476 -23.07 -9.51 -4.29
N ASP A 477 -24.37 -9.34 -4.12
CA ASP A 477 -25.31 -9.22 -5.23
C ASP A 477 -24.99 -7.99 -6.09
N LYS A 478 -24.77 -6.83 -5.47
CA LYS A 478 -24.29 -5.61 -6.15
C LYS A 478 -22.99 -5.88 -6.92
N PHE A 479 -22.03 -6.56 -6.29
CA PHE A 479 -20.76 -6.91 -6.92
C PHE A 479 -20.94 -7.78 -8.16
N TYR A 480 -21.69 -8.89 -8.07
CA TYR A 480 -21.86 -9.81 -9.19
C TYR A 480 -22.75 -9.28 -10.33
N LYS A 481 -23.66 -8.35 -10.04
CA LYS A 481 -24.46 -7.64 -11.05
C LYS A 481 -23.67 -6.57 -11.81
N SER A 482 -22.58 -6.07 -11.21
CA SER A 482 -21.76 -5.02 -11.83
C SER A 482 -20.98 -5.53 -13.05
N ARG A 483 -21.06 -4.80 -14.16
CA ARG A 483 -20.21 -5.06 -15.35
C ARG A 483 -18.73 -4.76 -15.11
N ASN A 484 -18.42 -4.01 -14.07
CA ASN A 484 -17.05 -3.67 -13.69
C ASN A 484 -16.37 -4.74 -12.83
N SER A 485 -17.13 -5.71 -12.32
CA SER A 485 -16.62 -6.82 -11.53
C SER A 485 -16.20 -7.96 -12.45
N PHE A 486 -15.02 -8.50 -12.22
CA PHE A 486 -14.40 -9.48 -13.13
C PHE A 486 -13.46 -10.48 -12.43
N LEU A 487 -13.14 -10.28 -11.13
CA LEU A 487 -12.17 -11.11 -10.42
C LEU A 487 -12.85 -11.98 -9.35
N PRO A 488 -12.69 -13.30 -9.40
CA PRO A 488 -13.03 -14.18 -8.29
C PRO A 488 -12.11 -13.97 -7.09
N TYR A 489 -12.65 -13.66 -5.91
CA TYR A 489 -11.90 -13.41 -4.67
C TYR A 489 -11.03 -14.62 -4.26
N GLN A 490 -11.52 -15.84 -4.47
CA GLN A 490 -10.79 -17.05 -4.15
C GLN A 490 -9.45 -17.19 -4.86
N TRP A 491 -9.26 -16.60 -6.04
CA TRP A 491 -7.97 -16.67 -6.71
C TRP A 491 -6.86 -16.01 -5.88
N GLY A 492 -7.14 -14.84 -5.32
CA GLY A 492 -6.16 -14.15 -4.48
C GLY A 492 -5.82 -14.89 -3.18
N VAL A 493 -6.78 -15.60 -2.61
CA VAL A 493 -6.56 -16.46 -1.43
C VAL A 493 -5.52 -17.55 -1.75
N TRP A 494 -5.65 -18.19 -2.92
CA TRP A 494 -4.68 -19.23 -3.35
C TRP A 494 -3.36 -18.67 -3.86
N VAL A 495 -3.30 -17.44 -4.40
CA VAL A 495 -2.01 -16.81 -4.76
C VAL A 495 -1.10 -16.73 -3.53
N THR A 496 -1.62 -16.22 -2.43
CA THR A 496 -0.84 -16.12 -1.18
C THR A 496 -0.57 -17.48 -0.54
N ALA A 497 -1.50 -18.42 -0.62
CA ALA A 497 -1.30 -19.76 -0.10
C ALA A 497 -0.16 -20.48 -0.84
N TRP A 498 -0.10 -20.40 -2.17
CA TRP A 498 1.00 -20.94 -2.97
C TRP A 498 2.34 -20.24 -2.68
N ALA A 499 2.34 -18.92 -2.50
CA ALA A 499 3.55 -18.18 -2.16
C ALA A 499 4.09 -18.58 -0.79
N ARG A 500 3.22 -18.70 0.22
CA ARG A 500 3.60 -19.22 1.55
C ARG A 500 4.12 -20.67 1.48
N TYR A 501 3.50 -21.50 0.66
CA TYR A 501 3.96 -22.89 0.48
C TYR A 501 5.36 -22.92 -0.13
N GLN A 502 5.64 -22.11 -1.16
CA GLN A 502 6.98 -22.01 -1.78
C GLN A 502 8.04 -21.51 -0.77
N LEU A 503 7.72 -20.45 -0.02
CA LEU A 503 8.59 -19.95 1.05
C LEU A 503 8.86 -21.06 2.07
N ARG A 504 7.83 -21.77 2.52
CA ARG A 504 7.91 -22.80 3.56
C ARG A 504 8.83 -23.97 3.14
N VAL A 505 8.78 -24.40 1.89
CA VAL A 505 9.67 -25.44 1.37
C VAL A 505 11.15 -25.07 1.52
N MET A 506 11.50 -23.78 1.29
CA MET A 506 12.89 -23.33 1.52
C MET A 506 13.22 -23.21 3.01
N LEU A 507 12.28 -22.74 3.85
CA LEU A 507 12.48 -22.70 5.29
C LEU A 507 12.78 -24.12 5.85
N TRP A 508 12.10 -25.14 5.35
CA TRP A 508 12.39 -26.55 5.74
C TRP A 508 13.76 -27.02 5.30
N LYS A 509 14.25 -26.61 4.11
CA LYS A 509 15.58 -26.99 3.60
C LYS A 509 16.71 -26.30 4.38
N VAL A 510 16.56 -24.99 4.67
CA VAL A 510 17.54 -24.22 5.45
C VAL A 510 17.49 -24.58 6.94
N GLY A 511 16.34 -24.95 7.48
CA GLY A 511 16.18 -25.47 8.83
C GLY A 511 16.51 -24.45 9.94
N PRO A 512 17.32 -24.83 10.95
CA PRO A 512 17.58 -24.01 12.13
C PRO A 512 18.42 -22.75 11.85
N ASP A 513 19.11 -22.71 10.71
CA ASP A 513 19.94 -21.56 10.31
C ASP A 513 19.12 -20.37 9.79
N VAL A 514 17.79 -20.51 9.67
CA VAL A 514 16.88 -19.40 9.39
C VAL A 514 16.83 -18.44 10.57
N LEU A 515 17.17 -17.19 10.34
CA LEU A 515 17.03 -16.10 11.32
C LEU A 515 15.70 -15.39 11.19
N TYR A 516 15.31 -15.11 9.94
CA TYR A 516 14.16 -14.24 9.65
C TYR A 516 13.59 -14.53 8.27
N CYS A 517 12.30 -14.46 8.13
CA CYS A 517 11.63 -14.48 6.82
C CYS A 517 10.61 -13.35 6.70
N ASP A 518 10.38 -12.88 5.47
CA ASP A 518 9.38 -11.87 5.17
C ASP A 518 8.80 -12.07 3.77
N THR A 519 7.61 -12.66 3.72
CA THR A 519 6.80 -12.81 2.50
C THR A 519 7.46 -13.66 1.41
N ASP A 520 8.57 -13.21 0.87
CA ASP A 520 9.32 -13.79 -0.25
C ASP A 520 10.83 -13.73 -0.04
N SER A 521 11.30 -13.39 1.16
CA SER A 521 12.71 -13.36 1.51
C SER A 521 13.03 -14.21 2.73
N ILE A 522 14.27 -14.76 2.76
CA ILE A 522 14.83 -15.51 3.88
C ILE A 522 16.19 -14.91 4.21
N LYS A 523 16.46 -14.74 5.52
CA LYS A 523 17.76 -14.35 6.06
C LYS A 523 18.27 -15.51 6.92
N PHE A 524 19.48 -15.96 6.65
CA PHE A 524 20.01 -17.20 7.25
C PHE A 524 21.54 -17.13 7.43
N ALA A 525 22.04 -17.92 8.37
CA ALA A 525 23.46 -18.16 8.58
C ALA A 525 23.94 -19.40 7.80
N GLY A 526 25.25 -19.51 7.60
CA GLY A 526 25.84 -20.66 6.97
C GLY A 526 25.74 -20.70 5.44
N ASP A 527 26.26 -21.76 4.82
CA ASP A 527 26.25 -21.93 3.37
C ASP A 527 25.12 -22.90 2.95
N HIS A 528 24.11 -22.34 2.31
CA HIS A 528 22.95 -23.05 1.75
C HIS A 528 22.81 -22.81 0.24
N ALA A 529 23.88 -22.37 -0.44
CA ALA A 529 23.84 -22.07 -1.87
C ALA A 529 23.32 -23.22 -2.73
N SER A 530 23.71 -24.45 -2.37
CA SER A 530 23.32 -25.68 -3.09
C SER A 530 21.80 -25.93 -3.05
N GLU A 531 21.15 -25.68 -1.92
CA GLU A 531 19.70 -25.85 -1.73
C GLU A 531 18.91 -24.85 -2.56
N PHE A 532 19.40 -23.59 -2.62
CA PHE A 532 18.81 -22.56 -3.47
C PHE A 532 19.01 -22.84 -4.97
N GLU A 533 20.19 -23.34 -5.37
CA GLU A 533 20.45 -23.74 -6.76
C GLU A 533 19.56 -24.90 -7.21
N GLU A 534 19.41 -25.95 -6.39
CA GLU A 534 18.52 -27.08 -6.67
C GLU A 534 17.07 -26.62 -6.80
N MET A 535 16.60 -25.77 -5.88
CA MET A 535 15.26 -25.21 -5.95
C MET A 535 15.08 -24.37 -7.21
N ASN A 536 16.05 -23.52 -7.55
CA ASN A 536 16.00 -22.68 -8.73
C ASN A 536 15.92 -23.48 -10.04
N LYS A 537 16.59 -24.63 -10.16
CA LYS A 537 16.43 -25.52 -11.33
C LYS A 537 14.98 -25.97 -11.51
N THR A 538 14.32 -26.35 -10.41
CA THR A 538 12.90 -26.73 -10.43
C THR A 538 11.99 -25.55 -10.79
N LEU A 539 12.21 -24.37 -10.20
CA LEU A 539 11.41 -23.19 -10.45
C LEU A 539 11.60 -22.65 -11.88
N GLN A 540 12.82 -22.71 -12.42
CA GLN A 540 13.11 -22.35 -13.81
C GLN A 540 12.38 -23.27 -14.80
N ALA A 541 12.34 -24.57 -14.54
CA ALA A 541 11.58 -25.51 -15.38
C ALA A 541 10.08 -25.17 -15.41
N LEU A 542 9.49 -24.87 -14.24
CA LEU A 542 8.09 -24.43 -14.15
C LEU A 542 7.87 -23.08 -14.86
N ALA A 543 8.80 -22.15 -14.71
CA ALA A 543 8.72 -20.85 -15.38
C ALA A 543 8.79 -20.99 -16.91
N LEU A 544 9.66 -21.86 -17.42
CA LEU A 544 9.75 -22.14 -18.86
C LEU A 544 8.47 -22.74 -19.42
N GLU A 545 7.91 -23.76 -18.75
CA GLU A 545 6.66 -24.40 -19.17
C GLU A 545 5.49 -23.39 -19.22
N ALA A 546 5.41 -22.51 -18.23
CA ALA A 546 4.32 -21.52 -18.12
C ALA A 546 4.56 -20.23 -18.92
N GLY A 547 5.73 -20.03 -19.54
CA GLY A 547 6.11 -18.77 -20.18
C GLY A 547 6.33 -17.61 -19.20
N ALA A 548 6.71 -17.92 -17.94
CA ALA A 548 6.93 -16.93 -16.87
C ALA A 548 8.39 -16.39 -16.87
N TYR A 549 8.82 -15.90 -18.01
CA TYR A 549 10.17 -15.34 -18.22
C TYR A 549 10.16 -14.18 -19.22
N ALA A 550 11.22 -13.40 -19.21
CA ALA A 550 11.46 -12.35 -20.19
C ALA A 550 12.96 -12.23 -20.45
N ASP A 551 13.33 -11.88 -21.67
CA ASP A 551 14.72 -11.58 -21.98
C ASP A 551 14.98 -10.08 -21.71
N ASP A 552 16.11 -9.77 -21.06
CA ASP A 552 16.56 -8.39 -20.86
C ASP A 552 17.18 -7.81 -22.16
N ARG A 553 17.60 -6.56 -22.11
CA ARG A 553 18.22 -5.89 -23.30
C ARG A 553 19.48 -6.57 -23.82
N ASN A 554 20.16 -7.33 -22.96
CA ASN A 554 21.39 -8.03 -23.34
C ASN A 554 21.10 -9.46 -23.82
N GLY A 555 19.83 -9.82 -23.97
CA GLY A 555 19.39 -11.15 -24.35
C GLY A 555 19.52 -12.21 -23.25
N ARG A 556 19.72 -11.77 -21.98
CA ARG A 556 19.75 -12.69 -20.84
C ARG A 556 18.34 -12.97 -20.38
N ARG A 557 18.02 -14.24 -20.22
CA ARG A 557 16.72 -14.67 -19.73
C ARG A 557 16.59 -14.45 -18.23
N GLN A 558 15.53 -13.73 -17.84
CA GLN A 558 15.13 -13.47 -16.48
C GLN A 558 13.87 -14.27 -16.17
N TYR A 559 13.86 -15.03 -15.06
CA TYR A 559 12.74 -15.88 -14.67
C TYR A 559 11.99 -15.25 -13.50
N MET A 560 10.67 -15.40 -13.49
CA MET A 560 9.89 -15.18 -12.26
C MET A 560 10.06 -16.34 -11.32
N GLY A 561 9.92 -16.09 -10.02
CA GLY A 561 9.79 -17.12 -8.98
C GLY A 561 11.07 -17.76 -8.52
N ILE A 562 12.23 -17.43 -9.11
CA ILE A 562 13.53 -17.92 -8.66
C ILE A 562 14.01 -17.14 -7.43
N TRP A 563 14.83 -17.79 -6.64
CA TRP A 563 15.52 -17.18 -5.52
C TRP A 563 16.78 -16.47 -6.01
N ASP A 564 16.80 -15.16 -5.85
CA ASP A 564 17.95 -14.31 -6.16
C ASP A 564 18.67 -13.94 -4.87
N HIS A 565 20.00 -13.95 -4.89
CA HIS A 565 20.80 -13.38 -3.82
C HIS A 565 20.55 -11.87 -3.75
N ASP A 566 19.98 -11.41 -2.64
CA ASP A 566 19.55 -10.01 -2.45
C ASP A 566 20.61 -9.18 -1.74
N ALA A 567 21.18 -9.71 -0.65
CA ALA A 567 22.17 -9.01 0.14
C ALA A 567 22.99 -9.94 1.03
N GLU A 568 24.15 -9.40 1.48
CA GLU A 568 24.95 -9.93 2.59
C GLU A 568 24.98 -8.91 3.71
N TYR A 569 24.93 -9.39 4.95
CA TYR A 569 25.04 -8.56 6.13
C TYR A 569 26.22 -9.03 6.96
N LYS A 570 27.12 -8.11 7.29
CA LYS A 570 28.23 -8.36 8.24
C LYS A 570 27.67 -8.67 9.62
N TYR A 571 26.67 -7.90 10.03
CA TYR A 571 25.94 -8.09 11.28
C TYR A 571 24.45 -7.95 11.04
N PHE A 572 23.67 -8.79 11.71
CA PHE A 572 22.21 -8.77 11.68
C PHE A 572 21.64 -9.07 13.07
N LYS A 573 20.66 -8.27 13.52
CA LYS A 573 19.98 -8.47 14.79
C LYS A 573 18.48 -8.24 14.63
N THR A 574 17.65 -9.15 15.13
CA THR A 574 16.19 -9.04 15.07
C THR A 574 15.55 -9.12 16.45
N LEU A 575 14.42 -8.43 16.63
CA LEU A 575 13.57 -8.49 17.84
C LEU A 575 12.16 -8.98 17.51
N GLY A 576 11.92 -9.43 16.29
CA GLY A 576 10.62 -9.93 15.83
C GLY A 576 10.22 -9.42 14.45
N ALA A 577 9.00 -9.70 14.05
CA ALA A 577 8.47 -9.32 12.74
C ALA A 577 8.53 -7.81 12.50
N LYS A 578 9.17 -7.39 11.39
CA LYS A 578 9.39 -5.97 11.02
C LYS A 578 10.16 -5.16 12.07
N LYS A 579 11.03 -5.83 12.86
CA LYS A 579 11.92 -5.21 13.84
C LYS A 579 13.31 -5.85 13.73
N TYR A 580 14.18 -5.28 12.89
CA TYR A 580 15.57 -5.73 12.75
C TYR A 580 16.49 -4.59 12.34
N CYS A 581 17.77 -4.73 12.68
CA CYS A 581 18.84 -3.85 12.23
C CYS A 581 19.99 -4.68 11.65
N PHE A 582 20.76 -4.06 10.77
CA PHE A 582 21.85 -4.73 10.04
C PHE A 582 22.93 -3.77 9.57
N GLN A 583 24.09 -4.31 9.26
CA GLN A 583 25.22 -3.59 8.67
C GLN A 583 25.74 -4.37 7.47
N HIS A 584 25.99 -3.68 6.37
CA HIS A 584 26.61 -4.31 5.20
C HIS A 584 28.13 -4.47 5.37
N PRO A 585 28.76 -5.46 4.69
CA PRO A 585 30.20 -5.59 4.68
C PRO A 585 30.90 -4.31 4.18
N GLY A 586 31.86 -3.81 4.96
CA GLY A 586 32.63 -2.62 4.60
C GLY A 586 31.97 -1.26 4.89
N GLU A 587 30.70 -1.24 5.29
CA GLU A 587 29.99 -0.02 5.69
C GLU A 587 30.12 0.23 7.21
N LYS A 588 29.96 1.48 7.62
CA LYS A 588 29.91 1.89 9.04
C LYS A 588 28.50 2.10 9.53
N GLU A 589 27.58 2.43 8.62
CA GLU A 589 26.20 2.71 8.93
C GLU A 589 25.46 1.44 9.37
N ILE A 590 24.61 1.60 10.40
CA ILE A 590 23.68 0.57 10.85
C ILE A 590 22.28 0.94 10.36
N TYR A 591 21.74 0.12 9.51
CA TYR A 591 20.39 0.27 8.97
C TYR A 591 19.38 -0.40 9.88
N ALA A 592 18.18 0.18 9.98
CA ALA A 592 17.09 -0.43 10.73
C ALA A 592 15.79 -0.48 9.92
N THR A 593 15.05 -1.55 10.12
CA THR A 593 13.68 -1.71 9.62
C THR A 593 12.78 -1.97 10.82
N ILE A 594 12.07 -0.93 11.23
CA ILE A 594 11.15 -0.96 12.37
C ILE A 594 9.83 -0.36 11.89
N ALA A 595 8.74 -1.12 12.03
CA ALA A 595 7.41 -0.60 11.72
C ALA A 595 7.08 0.57 12.67
N GLY A 596 6.87 1.78 12.13
CA GLY A 596 6.64 3.00 12.91
C GLY A 596 7.88 3.88 13.09
N VAL A 597 9.04 3.52 12.52
CA VAL A 597 10.23 4.36 12.47
C VAL A 597 10.63 4.61 11.04
N SER A 598 10.95 5.86 10.70
CA SER A 598 11.47 6.18 9.36
C SER A 598 12.84 5.51 9.16
N LYS A 599 13.15 5.10 7.93
CA LYS A 599 14.44 4.47 7.63
C LYS A 599 15.62 5.39 7.95
N GLN A 600 15.44 6.69 7.77
CA GLN A 600 16.48 7.69 8.06
C GLN A 600 16.69 7.80 9.58
N ALA A 601 15.63 8.05 10.37
CA ALA A 601 15.72 8.15 11.82
C ALA A 601 16.32 6.88 12.45
N GLY A 602 15.88 5.70 11.97
CA GLY A 602 16.44 4.43 12.43
C GLY A 602 17.93 4.27 12.11
N ARG A 603 18.35 4.62 10.88
CA ARG A 603 19.77 4.59 10.48
C ARG A 603 20.61 5.54 11.33
N ASP A 604 20.19 6.79 11.47
CA ASP A 604 20.94 7.81 12.19
C ASP A 604 21.09 7.41 13.66
N PHE A 605 20.00 7.00 14.30
CA PHE A 605 20.00 6.58 15.71
C PHE A 605 20.92 5.36 15.94
N PHE A 606 20.79 4.29 15.17
CA PHE A 606 21.59 3.08 15.42
C PHE A 606 23.03 3.19 14.91
N THR A 607 23.32 4.02 13.93
CA THR A 607 24.71 4.33 13.55
C THR A 607 25.46 5.04 14.68
N GLU A 608 24.78 5.92 15.44
CA GLU A 608 25.33 6.62 16.58
C GLU A 608 25.46 5.72 17.82
N HIS A 609 24.41 4.92 18.13
CA HIS A 609 24.30 4.19 19.40
C HIS A 609 24.69 2.69 19.32
N GLY A 610 24.92 2.13 18.12
CA GLY A 610 25.34 0.75 17.91
C GLY A 610 24.24 -0.30 18.10
N PHE A 611 24.60 -1.58 17.86
CA PHE A 611 23.68 -2.73 17.98
C PHE A 611 23.20 -2.98 19.41
N ASP A 612 23.93 -2.57 20.43
CA ASP A 612 23.54 -2.74 21.84
C ASP A 612 22.29 -1.90 22.18
N ALA A 613 22.11 -0.78 21.49
CA ALA A 613 20.90 0.01 21.60
C ALA A 613 19.67 -0.64 20.95
N PHE A 614 19.84 -1.67 20.09
CA PHE A 614 18.71 -2.38 19.48
C PHE A 614 18.20 -3.47 20.43
N ARG A 615 17.36 -3.05 21.38
CA ARG A 615 16.79 -3.91 22.43
C ARG A 615 15.40 -3.42 22.86
N ASN A 616 14.71 -4.24 23.66
CA ASN A 616 13.44 -3.84 24.28
C ASN A 616 13.60 -2.55 25.08
N ASP A 617 12.55 -1.73 25.14
CA ASP A 617 12.44 -0.44 25.82
C ASP A 617 13.36 0.68 25.30
N THR A 618 14.07 0.46 24.21
CA THR A 618 14.85 1.53 23.56
C THR A 618 13.92 2.56 22.96
N ARG A 619 14.04 3.82 23.39
CA ARG A 619 13.31 4.98 22.89
C ARG A 619 14.09 5.64 21.75
N ILE A 620 13.48 5.78 20.60
CA ILE A 620 13.98 6.49 19.43
C ILE A 620 13.23 7.83 19.37
N PRO A 621 13.88 8.95 19.67
CA PRO A 621 13.26 10.27 19.61
C PRO A 621 13.06 10.68 18.15
N GLU A 622 12.06 11.53 17.89
CA GLU A 622 11.75 12.06 16.56
C GLU A 622 11.82 10.95 15.49
N SER A 623 11.03 9.89 15.70
CA SER A 623 11.10 8.63 14.89
C SER A 623 10.73 8.81 13.41
N GLY A 624 10.27 10.01 13.02
CA GLY A 624 9.74 10.29 11.69
C GLY A 624 8.37 9.65 11.45
N HIS A 625 7.71 9.18 12.52
CA HIS A 625 6.33 8.71 12.50
C HIS A 625 5.39 9.81 12.98
N LEU A 626 4.68 10.42 12.02
CA LEU A 626 3.74 11.49 12.31
C LEU A 626 2.44 10.94 12.90
N VAL A 627 2.12 11.35 14.12
CA VAL A 627 0.83 11.09 14.75
C VAL A 627 -0.15 12.19 14.35
N ALA A 628 -1.31 11.80 13.82
CA ALA A 628 -2.34 12.73 13.39
C ALA A 628 -3.36 12.99 14.50
N TYR A 629 -3.53 14.25 14.89
CA TYR A 629 -4.55 14.72 15.83
C TYR A 629 -5.66 15.42 15.07
N TYR A 630 -6.82 14.76 14.93
CA TYR A 630 -7.98 15.30 14.21
C TYR A 630 -8.84 16.20 15.10
N ASN A 631 -9.12 17.42 14.66
CA ASN A 631 -10.04 18.35 15.29
C ASN A 631 -11.24 18.60 14.37
N ASP A 632 -12.45 18.47 14.90
CA ASP A 632 -13.69 18.57 14.13
C ASP A 632 -14.44 19.91 14.36
N ASP A 633 -13.70 20.94 14.78
CA ASP A 633 -14.22 22.26 15.13
C ASP A 633 -15.07 22.89 14.01
N GLN A 634 -16.11 23.61 14.42
CA GLN A 634 -16.82 24.52 13.53
C GLN A 634 -15.95 25.76 13.23
N PRO A 635 -16.25 26.51 12.15
CA PRO A 635 -15.53 27.75 11.87
C PRO A 635 -15.56 28.71 13.06
N ARG A 636 -14.37 29.13 13.47
CA ARG A 636 -14.18 30.08 14.58
C ARG A 636 -13.04 31.05 14.27
N THR A 637 -13.15 32.25 14.81
CA THR A 637 -12.06 33.23 14.73
C THR A 637 -11.06 33.02 15.84
N VAL A 638 -9.80 33.03 15.48
CA VAL A 638 -8.65 32.88 16.41
C VAL A 638 -7.65 34.00 16.18
N THR A 639 -6.85 34.30 17.20
CA THR A 639 -5.73 35.23 17.10
C THR A 639 -4.45 34.49 17.49
N VAL A 640 -3.48 34.49 16.59
CA VAL A 640 -2.14 33.91 16.80
C VAL A 640 -1.13 34.96 16.32
N ASP A 641 -0.10 35.26 17.12
CA ASP A 641 0.94 36.25 16.81
C ASP A 641 0.37 37.57 16.25
N ASN A 642 -0.63 38.11 16.92
CA ASN A 642 -1.35 39.34 16.54
C ASN A 642 -2.06 39.28 15.17
N CYS A 643 -2.18 38.15 14.56
CA CYS A 643 -2.97 37.94 13.34
C CYS A 643 -4.29 37.27 13.68
N THR A 644 -5.40 37.88 13.28
CA THR A 644 -6.78 37.37 13.47
C THR A 644 -7.26 36.76 12.16
N PHE A 645 -7.73 35.50 12.20
CA PHE A 645 -8.23 34.79 11.02
C PHE A 645 -9.24 33.70 11.42
N THR A 646 -9.97 33.17 10.43
CA THR A 646 -10.93 32.09 10.64
C THR A 646 -10.23 30.73 10.44
N THR A 647 -10.43 29.81 11.38
CA THR A 647 -10.02 28.40 11.29
C THR A 647 -11.22 27.49 11.60
N ALA A 648 -11.14 26.22 11.21
CA ALA A 648 -12.19 25.22 11.46
C ALA A 648 -11.57 23.86 11.75
N ALA A 649 -12.25 22.77 11.37
CA ALA A 649 -11.70 21.43 11.42
C ALA A 649 -10.29 21.38 10.81
N ASN A 650 -9.40 20.59 11.41
CA ASN A 650 -8.00 20.54 11.03
C ASN A 650 -7.33 19.22 11.49
N THR A 651 -6.10 19.03 11.06
CA THR A 651 -5.27 17.90 11.48
C THR A 651 -3.88 18.40 11.83
N ALA A 652 -3.49 18.26 13.08
CA ALA A 652 -2.10 18.48 13.50
C ALA A 652 -1.30 17.18 13.32
N LEU A 653 -0.15 17.31 12.66
CA LEU A 653 0.81 16.20 12.52
C LEU A 653 1.97 16.46 13.46
N VAL A 654 2.19 15.54 14.39
CA VAL A 654 3.25 15.66 15.41
C VAL A 654 4.18 14.49 15.26
N ASP A 655 5.48 14.77 15.14
CA ASP A 655 6.49 13.72 15.18
C ASP A 655 6.52 13.09 16.57
N GLY A 656 6.38 11.77 16.61
CA GLY A 656 6.32 10.99 17.83
C GLY A 656 7.61 10.23 18.09
N ASP A 657 7.91 10.05 19.38
CA ASP A 657 8.92 9.09 19.79
C ASP A 657 8.40 7.67 19.56
N TYR A 658 9.31 6.78 19.27
CA TYR A 658 9.01 5.36 19.16
C TYR A 658 9.78 4.58 20.21
N THR A 659 9.09 3.73 20.97
CA THR A 659 9.73 2.79 21.89
C THR A 659 9.64 1.38 21.32
N ILE A 660 10.77 0.70 21.21
CA ILE A 660 10.82 -0.70 20.80
C ILE A 660 10.20 -1.52 21.92
N GLY A 661 9.01 -2.11 21.67
CA GLY A 661 8.28 -2.89 22.67
C GLY A 661 8.21 -4.37 22.32
N GLN A 662 8.40 -5.21 23.33
CA GLN A 662 8.08 -6.62 23.37
C GLN A 662 7.17 -6.87 24.58
N THR A 663 6.19 -7.78 24.48
CA THR A 663 5.30 -8.07 25.60
C THR A 663 6.01 -8.85 26.70
N ALA A 664 5.56 -8.73 27.95
CA ALA A 664 6.15 -9.45 29.08
C ALA A 664 6.08 -10.97 28.87
N GLU A 665 4.97 -11.47 28.32
CA GLU A 665 4.78 -12.89 28.00
C GLU A 665 5.80 -13.37 26.95
N TYR A 666 6.12 -12.50 25.97
CA TYR A 666 7.12 -12.85 24.95
C TYR A 666 8.53 -12.83 25.51
N LEU A 667 8.85 -11.90 26.40
CA LEU A 667 10.17 -11.87 27.07
C LEU A 667 10.38 -13.11 27.96
N ASP A 668 9.35 -13.55 28.68
CA ASP A 668 9.39 -14.81 29.47
C ASP A 668 9.60 -16.05 28.56
N LEU A 669 8.97 -16.04 27.38
CA LEU A 669 9.18 -17.12 26.40
C LEU A 669 10.60 -17.13 25.83
N LEU A 670 11.16 -15.94 25.53
CA LEU A 670 12.56 -15.81 25.05
C LEU A 670 13.56 -16.33 26.09
N GLU A 671 13.37 -15.97 27.36
CA GLU A 671 14.22 -16.45 28.47
C GLU A 671 14.20 -17.98 28.57
N LYS A 672 13.02 -18.59 28.48
CA LYS A 672 12.86 -20.06 28.46
C LYS A 672 13.52 -20.71 27.24
N ALA A 673 13.47 -20.06 26.08
CA ALA A 673 14.13 -20.55 24.86
C ALA A 673 15.66 -20.54 24.97
N LEU A 674 16.20 -19.44 25.51
CA LEU A 674 17.66 -19.28 25.70
C LEU A 674 18.23 -20.22 26.76
N ASP A 675 17.47 -20.55 27.81
CA ASP A 675 17.88 -21.55 28.83
C ASP A 675 17.91 -22.99 28.32
N GLY A 676 17.68 -23.22 27.04
CA GLY A 676 17.69 -24.55 26.40
C GLY A 676 16.54 -25.45 26.85
N LYS A 677 15.54 -24.89 27.51
CA LYS A 677 14.29 -25.60 27.80
C LYS A 677 13.48 -25.62 26.50
N ALA A 678 13.12 -26.80 26.04
CA ALA A 678 12.20 -26.90 24.91
C ALA A 678 10.93 -26.10 25.23
N LEU A 679 10.55 -25.15 24.36
CA LEU A 679 9.42 -24.24 24.54
C LEU A 679 8.06 -24.95 24.71
N TRP A 680 8.04 -26.26 24.53
CA TRP A 680 6.87 -27.12 24.43
C TRP A 680 6.97 -28.46 25.21
N LEU A 681 7.85 -28.55 26.18
CA LEU A 681 7.85 -29.68 27.12
C LEU A 681 6.79 -29.52 28.20
#